data_46b9ecf07283f439f688906df7771a46
#
_entry.id   46b9ecf07283f439f688906df7771a46
#
_cell.length_a   1.000
_cell.length_b   1.000
_cell.length_c   1.000
_cell.angle_alpha   90.00
_cell.angle_beta   90.00
_cell.angle_gamma   90.00
#
_symmetry.space_group_name_H-M   'P 1'
#
loop_
_entity.id
_entity.type
_entity.pdbx_description
1 polymer ?
#
loop_
_entity_poly.entity_id
_entity_poly.type
_entity_poly.pdbx_seq_one_letter_code
_entity_poly.pdbx_strand_id
1 'polypeptide(L)'
;MFNNYLKIAWRNLTRNKAYAFINVLGLALSLTCGILIFTLVSYHYGVDRFHTNADRIYRVVMETRHEEIDYSAGVYSPLGRVIRDEQTFAEKTARVLSVNGAALTIANAGKIDKYRSDVAFAESDFFSILDFTLLQGDAKTALAASNTAILTQRMAQTFFGTANPMGKTVRFDNRLDFTVTGVLKNIPVNTDRREEIYLSFASAKQYDEYFNEQNWGNYSGNMQVFTLLKPAATVQTAENALVGVMKKYVTDDSNKNNVLKLQPLADIHLNTDYSGRIDKTNLWVLSLIGFLLIVVACVNFINLATAQALKRAKEIGVRKVLGSLPGQLFWQFMAETSLISGLATLLALVAAWLTLPLLSQLLQTELSINLFGDLKVSLFLLLSALLVTFLSGAYPGLVLAGFRPVLALSGRLAQRHIGGFPLRRVLVVGQLALSQLLIIGTIVITNQMRYAGQADLGFAKEGIVILPLPVQDNAKMSTLKSRLLQQPGVENVSFCYQAPADQGINATTVRFGGRAEDENFLIVTKDADEAYVPTFGLTMLAGRNITHSDTTREFVLNEAALKALNLKSPQEAIGQILYTSKGRRKGPIVGVMKDFHNGSFRQSIPPICIRSDVGSYLSCAVRLNVGSARTSLPAMEKIWTETFPEFIYSYQFLDERIADFYALDKLMLTLLSVFALIAIFIGCLGLFGLVSFMVAQKTKEIGVRKVLGASVLSIVWLFGQEFVRLTLIAIVIASPLAWWAMNRWLQDFAYKIAIEWWVFALAGLLAMGVALLTVSFQSVKAALMNPVTSLRSE
;
A
#
# COMPACT_ATOMS: atom_id res chain seq x y z
N MET A 1 -22.98 -6.90 -45.14
CA MET A 1 -22.13 -5.71 -44.93
C MET A 1 -21.03 -5.94 -43.88
N PHE A 2 -21.35 -6.40 -42.71
CA PHE A 2 -20.36 -6.59 -41.59
C PHE A 2 -19.16 -7.48 -41.96
N ASN A 3 -19.36 -8.65 -42.57
CA ASN A 3 -18.28 -9.52 -43.06
C ASN A 3 -17.35 -8.87 -44.07
N ASN A 4 -17.86 -7.93 -44.91
CA ASN A 4 -17.02 -7.19 -45.84
C ASN A 4 -16.16 -6.13 -45.10
N TYR A 5 -16.71 -5.49 -44.06
CA TYR A 5 -15.94 -4.57 -43.25
C TYR A 5 -14.77 -5.24 -42.55
N LEU A 6 -14.98 -6.43 -41.94
CA LEU A 6 -13.93 -7.21 -41.29
C LEU A 6 -12.84 -7.67 -42.29
N LYS A 7 -13.23 -8.15 -43.50
CA LYS A 7 -12.25 -8.55 -44.53
C LYS A 7 -11.40 -7.36 -44.98
N ILE A 8 -12.03 -6.20 -45.19
CA ILE A 8 -11.31 -4.98 -45.58
C ILE A 8 -10.40 -4.52 -44.44
N ALA A 9 -10.88 -4.52 -43.21
CA ALA A 9 -10.10 -4.18 -42.01
C ALA A 9 -8.86 -5.06 -41.89
N TRP A 10 -8.99 -6.38 -42.00
CA TRP A 10 -7.87 -7.32 -41.94
C TRP A 10 -6.84 -7.07 -43.03
N ARG A 11 -7.28 -6.88 -44.30
CA ARG A 11 -6.38 -6.54 -45.43
C ARG A 11 -5.64 -5.22 -45.22
N ASN A 12 -6.28 -4.23 -44.62
CA ASN A 12 -5.65 -2.96 -44.30
C ASN A 12 -4.57 -3.11 -43.22
N LEU A 13 -4.82 -3.88 -42.19
CA LEU A 13 -3.86 -4.15 -41.10
C LEU A 13 -2.62 -4.87 -41.61
N THR A 14 -2.82 -5.92 -42.45
CA THR A 14 -1.71 -6.68 -43.02
C THR A 14 -0.89 -5.88 -44.02
N ARG A 15 -1.49 -4.90 -44.70
CA ARG A 15 -0.80 -3.98 -45.63
C ARG A 15 -0.02 -2.88 -44.89
N ASN A 16 -0.50 -2.41 -43.73
CA ASN A 16 0.10 -1.34 -42.93
C ASN A 16 0.68 -1.88 -41.60
N LYS A 17 1.59 -2.83 -41.70
CA LYS A 17 2.13 -3.58 -40.51
C LYS A 17 2.67 -2.69 -39.42
N ALA A 18 3.47 -1.67 -39.73
CA ALA A 18 4.05 -0.77 -38.72
C ALA A 18 2.99 0.03 -37.96
N TYR A 19 1.96 0.53 -38.68
CA TYR A 19 0.81 1.20 -38.03
C TYR A 19 0.05 0.28 -37.10
N ALA A 20 -0.29 -0.93 -37.57
CA ALA A 20 -1.00 -1.91 -36.80
C ALA A 20 -0.19 -2.30 -35.53
N PHE A 21 1.11 -2.58 -35.70
CA PHE A 21 2.00 -2.98 -34.61
C PHE A 21 2.11 -1.90 -33.50
N ILE A 22 2.37 -0.64 -33.90
CA ILE A 22 2.51 0.47 -32.91
C ILE A 22 1.21 0.67 -32.12
N ASN A 23 0.05 0.64 -32.80
CA ASN A 23 -1.23 0.83 -32.13
C ASN A 23 -1.62 -0.36 -31.25
N VAL A 24 -1.45 -1.58 -31.74
CA VAL A 24 -1.74 -2.80 -30.96
C VAL A 24 -0.83 -2.85 -29.72
N LEU A 25 0.48 -2.59 -29.86
CA LEU A 25 1.43 -2.61 -28.77
C LEU A 25 1.14 -1.51 -27.73
N GLY A 26 0.90 -0.27 -28.18
CA GLY A 26 0.58 0.85 -27.29
C GLY A 26 -0.71 0.64 -26.51
N LEU A 27 -1.78 0.17 -27.19
CA LEU A 27 -3.04 -0.17 -26.52
C LEU A 27 -2.89 -1.39 -25.60
N ALA A 28 -2.16 -2.43 -26.03
CA ALA A 28 -1.95 -3.62 -25.21
C ALA A 28 -1.23 -3.31 -23.90
N LEU A 29 -0.16 -2.51 -23.94
CA LEU A 29 0.57 -2.10 -22.73
C LEU A 29 -0.32 -1.33 -21.76
N SER A 30 -1.09 -0.35 -22.26
CA SER A 30 -1.99 0.41 -21.41
C SER A 30 -3.14 -0.42 -20.83
N LEU A 31 -3.72 -1.30 -21.64
CA LEU A 31 -4.76 -2.21 -21.18
C LEU A 31 -4.22 -3.23 -20.18
N THR A 32 -2.97 -3.70 -20.34
CA THR A 32 -2.31 -4.56 -19.34
C THR A 32 -2.26 -3.87 -17.99
N CYS A 33 -1.78 -2.62 -17.94
CA CYS A 33 -1.79 -1.82 -16.70
C CYS A 33 -3.21 -1.65 -16.15
N GLY A 34 -4.17 -1.33 -17.02
CA GLY A 34 -5.57 -1.18 -16.63
C GLY A 34 -6.15 -2.47 -16.02
N ILE A 35 -5.86 -3.64 -16.59
CA ILE A 35 -6.30 -4.94 -16.08
C ILE A 35 -5.66 -5.24 -14.72
N LEU A 36 -4.35 -5.03 -14.57
CA LEU A 36 -3.64 -5.27 -13.32
C LEU A 36 -4.13 -4.35 -12.19
N ILE A 37 -4.30 -3.06 -12.50
CA ILE A 37 -4.84 -2.09 -11.54
C ILE A 37 -6.27 -2.44 -11.16
N PHE A 38 -7.12 -2.78 -12.14
CA PHE A 38 -8.49 -3.18 -11.89
C PHE A 38 -8.56 -4.43 -10.99
N THR A 39 -7.71 -5.43 -11.27
CA THR A 39 -7.63 -6.66 -10.47
C THR A 39 -7.23 -6.33 -9.03
N LEU A 40 -6.22 -5.47 -8.84
CA LEU A 40 -5.76 -5.02 -7.53
C LEU A 40 -6.85 -4.25 -6.77
N VAL A 41 -7.46 -3.27 -7.42
CA VAL A 41 -8.51 -2.44 -6.83
C VAL A 41 -9.76 -3.28 -6.50
N SER A 42 -10.15 -4.18 -7.42
CA SER A 42 -11.27 -5.09 -7.21
C SER A 42 -11.04 -6.04 -6.04
N TYR A 43 -9.80 -6.54 -5.88
CA TYR A 43 -9.39 -7.33 -4.73
C TYR A 43 -9.60 -6.57 -3.42
N HIS A 44 -9.03 -5.37 -3.28
CA HIS A 44 -9.12 -4.57 -2.05
C HIS A 44 -10.57 -4.16 -1.71
N TYR A 45 -11.38 -3.81 -2.70
CA TYR A 45 -12.81 -3.54 -2.48
C TYR A 45 -13.65 -4.80 -2.27
N GLY A 46 -13.13 -5.98 -2.60
CA GLY A 46 -13.80 -7.27 -2.44
C GLY A 46 -13.54 -7.97 -1.10
N VAL A 47 -12.62 -7.42 -0.27
CA VAL A 47 -12.30 -7.99 1.04
C VAL A 47 -13.53 -7.96 1.94
N ASP A 48 -13.78 -9.11 2.59
CA ASP A 48 -14.88 -9.36 3.53
C ASP A 48 -16.31 -9.06 2.98
N ARG A 49 -16.47 -8.97 1.65
CA ARG A 49 -17.76 -8.74 0.99
C ARG A 49 -18.58 -10.01 0.76
N PHE A 50 -18.02 -11.17 1.03
CA PHE A 50 -18.68 -12.46 0.82
C PHE A 50 -19.59 -12.88 1.97
N HIS A 51 -19.54 -12.20 3.11
CA HIS A 51 -20.39 -12.45 4.25
C HIS A 51 -21.85 -12.06 3.96
N THR A 52 -22.80 -12.93 4.33
CA THR A 52 -24.22 -12.74 4.04
C THR A 52 -24.79 -11.44 4.60
N ASN A 53 -24.32 -11.03 5.78
CA ASN A 53 -24.79 -9.84 6.48
C ASN A 53 -23.73 -8.72 6.50
N ALA A 54 -22.81 -8.67 5.51
CA ALA A 54 -21.70 -7.73 5.49
C ALA A 54 -22.09 -6.28 5.76
N ASP A 55 -23.24 -5.84 5.26
CA ASP A 55 -23.74 -4.45 5.43
C ASP A 55 -24.26 -4.14 6.84
N ARG A 56 -24.47 -5.17 7.69
CA ARG A 56 -24.93 -5.03 9.08
C ARG A 56 -23.87 -5.41 10.11
N ILE A 57 -22.70 -5.87 9.65
CA ILE A 57 -21.57 -6.22 10.51
C ILE A 57 -20.70 -5.00 10.73
N TYR A 58 -20.43 -4.70 11.98
CA TYR A 58 -19.58 -3.59 12.40
C TYR A 58 -18.53 -4.04 13.40
N ARG A 59 -17.35 -3.45 13.32
CA ARG A 59 -16.34 -3.50 14.38
C ARG A 59 -16.52 -2.28 15.27
N VAL A 60 -16.52 -2.48 16.59
CA VAL A 60 -16.48 -1.35 17.53
C VAL A 60 -15.04 -0.88 17.60
N VAL A 61 -14.83 0.41 17.40
CA VAL A 61 -13.52 1.07 17.42
C VAL A 61 -13.52 2.24 18.40
N MET A 62 -12.36 2.75 18.74
CA MET A 62 -12.26 3.83 19.71
C MET A 62 -11.46 5.01 19.17
N GLU A 63 -11.95 6.22 19.43
CA GLU A 63 -11.28 7.49 19.23
C GLU A 63 -10.94 8.08 20.59
N THR A 64 -9.68 8.42 20.81
CA THR A 64 -9.26 9.20 21.99
C THR A 64 -9.01 10.63 21.55
N ARG A 65 -9.82 11.57 22.04
CA ARG A 65 -9.84 12.97 21.60
C ARG A 65 -9.03 13.84 22.56
N HIS A 66 -7.79 14.14 22.16
CA HIS A 66 -6.94 15.15 22.75
C HIS A 66 -6.78 16.33 21.78
N GLU A 67 -5.63 16.95 21.70
CA GLU A 67 -5.31 17.96 20.65
C GLU A 67 -5.34 17.34 19.26
N GLU A 68 -4.86 16.09 19.14
CA GLU A 68 -5.03 15.23 17.97
C GLU A 68 -5.94 14.06 18.34
N ILE A 69 -6.56 13.41 17.35
CA ILE A 69 -7.40 12.24 17.55
C ILE A 69 -6.54 11.00 17.38
N ASP A 70 -6.43 10.20 18.44
CA ASP A 70 -5.83 8.88 18.38
C ASP A 70 -6.88 7.82 18.06
N TYR A 71 -6.61 6.99 17.08
CA TYR A 71 -7.50 5.94 16.59
C TYR A 71 -7.05 4.57 17.07
N SER A 72 -7.99 3.75 17.55
CA SER A 72 -7.72 2.37 17.94
C SER A 72 -8.75 1.42 17.33
N ALA A 73 -8.24 0.37 16.67
CA ALA A 73 -9.06 -0.75 16.20
C ALA A 73 -9.60 -1.62 17.35
N GLY A 74 -8.98 -1.55 18.53
CA GLY A 74 -9.34 -2.33 19.70
C GLY A 74 -10.01 -1.51 20.76
N VAL A 75 -10.65 -2.22 21.67
CA VAL A 75 -11.51 -1.66 22.71
C VAL A 75 -11.30 -2.37 24.05
N TYR A 76 -12.03 -1.97 25.09
CA TYR A 76 -11.99 -2.59 26.40
C TYR A 76 -12.47 -4.05 26.38
N SER A 77 -11.79 -4.94 27.10
CA SER A 77 -12.13 -6.37 27.15
C SER A 77 -13.58 -6.67 27.59
N PRO A 78 -14.19 -5.96 28.58
CA PRO A 78 -15.57 -6.21 28.99
C PRO A 78 -16.63 -5.75 27.99
N LEU A 79 -16.28 -4.88 27.04
CA LEU A 79 -17.25 -4.15 26.17
C LEU A 79 -18.18 -5.11 25.39
N GLY A 80 -17.62 -6.17 24.79
CA GLY A 80 -18.42 -7.10 24.00
C GLY A 80 -19.51 -7.80 24.82
N ARG A 81 -19.22 -8.16 26.08
CA ARG A 81 -20.22 -8.71 27.01
C ARG A 81 -21.30 -7.68 27.31
N VAL A 82 -20.93 -6.45 27.64
CA VAL A 82 -21.88 -5.38 27.96
C VAL A 82 -22.78 -5.06 26.76
N ILE A 83 -22.24 -5.05 25.54
CA ILE A 83 -23.07 -4.88 24.35
C ILE A 83 -24.09 -6.01 24.21
N ARG A 84 -23.67 -7.24 24.36
CA ARG A 84 -24.53 -8.43 24.24
C ARG A 84 -25.64 -8.46 25.30
N ASP A 85 -25.26 -8.16 26.55
CA ASP A 85 -26.17 -8.36 27.69
C ASP A 85 -27.09 -7.15 27.96
N GLU A 86 -26.64 -5.94 27.62
CA GLU A 86 -27.35 -4.71 28.00
C GLU A 86 -27.87 -3.88 26.80
N GLN A 87 -27.38 -4.14 25.58
CA GLN A 87 -27.73 -3.28 24.45
C GLN A 87 -28.73 -3.93 23.50
N THR A 88 -29.76 -3.16 23.11
CA THR A 88 -30.86 -3.66 22.28
C THR A 88 -30.60 -3.58 20.78
N PHE A 89 -29.58 -2.82 20.35
CA PHE A 89 -29.26 -2.62 18.94
C PHE A 89 -28.55 -3.83 18.31
N ALA A 90 -27.83 -4.61 19.09
CA ALA A 90 -27.09 -5.77 18.62
C ALA A 90 -28.01 -7.01 18.49
N GLU A 91 -27.86 -7.74 17.39
CA GLU A 91 -28.42 -9.08 17.20
C GLU A 91 -27.49 -10.14 17.77
N LYS A 92 -26.19 -9.99 17.47
CA LYS A 92 -25.09 -10.80 17.98
C LYS A 92 -23.87 -9.94 18.22
N THR A 93 -23.03 -10.32 19.17
CA THR A 93 -21.77 -9.66 19.48
C THR A 93 -20.73 -10.70 19.86
N ALA A 94 -19.51 -10.55 19.33
CA ALA A 94 -18.41 -11.44 19.63
C ALA A 94 -17.11 -10.67 19.85
N ARG A 95 -16.36 -11.10 20.85
CA ARG A 95 -14.99 -10.64 21.15
C ARG A 95 -13.97 -11.50 20.40
N VAL A 96 -12.93 -10.86 19.92
CA VAL A 96 -11.78 -11.53 19.29
C VAL A 96 -10.51 -10.86 19.79
N LEU A 97 -9.58 -11.65 20.30
CA LEU A 97 -8.24 -11.21 20.70
C LEU A 97 -7.21 -11.89 19.80
N SER A 98 -6.56 -11.12 18.93
CA SER A 98 -5.52 -11.62 18.02
C SER A 98 -4.16 -11.70 18.73
N VAL A 99 -3.45 -12.80 18.55
CA VAL A 99 -2.09 -13.05 19.04
C VAL A 99 -1.22 -13.41 17.84
N ASN A 100 -0.33 -12.51 17.46
CA ASN A 100 0.53 -12.69 16.28
C ASN A 100 1.75 -13.53 16.64
N GLY A 101 2.09 -14.47 15.77
CA GLY A 101 3.30 -15.27 15.85
C GLY A 101 3.40 -16.14 17.09
N ALA A 102 2.28 -16.66 17.61
CA ALA A 102 2.22 -17.55 18.76
C ALA A 102 2.99 -18.85 18.53
N ALA A 103 3.63 -19.35 19.57
CA ALA A 103 4.30 -20.63 19.55
C ALA A 103 3.28 -21.76 19.80
N LEU A 104 3.28 -22.76 18.90
CA LEU A 104 2.39 -23.91 18.99
C LEU A 104 3.20 -25.18 19.02
N THR A 105 2.85 -26.07 19.92
CA THR A 105 3.54 -27.36 20.08
C THR A 105 2.55 -28.50 19.96
N ILE A 106 2.88 -29.45 19.13
CA ILE A 106 2.08 -30.64 18.86
C ILE A 106 2.89 -31.87 19.22
N ALA A 107 2.35 -32.72 20.06
CA ALA A 107 2.94 -34.02 20.40
C ALA A 107 2.30 -35.11 19.52
N ASN A 108 3.04 -35.62 18.56
CA ASN A 108 2.60 -36.71 17.66
C ASN A 108 3.53 -37.91 17.81
N ALA A 109 3.00 -39.06 18.23
CA ALA A 109 3.72 -40.35 18.26
C ALA A 109 5.13 -40.28 18.88
N GLY A 110 5.30 -39.47 19.94
CA GLY A 110 6.58 -39.30 20.65
C GLY A 110 7.50 -38.23 20.05
N LYS A 111 7.13 -37.58 18.97
CA LYS A 111 7.84 -36.45 18.40
C LYS A 111 7.09 -35.15 18.76
N ILE A 112 7.88 -34.14 19.10
CA ILE A 112 7.37 -32.78 19.38
C ILE A 112 7.65 -31.92 18.17
N ASP A 113 6.59 -31.52 17.47
CA ASP A 113 6.69 -30.59 16.36
C ASP A 113 6.28 -29.19 16.84
N LYS A 114 7.05 -28.17 16.45
CA LYS A 114 6.84 -26.78 16.84
C LYS A 114 6.45 -25.95 15.62
N TYR A 115 5.48 -25.07 15.80
CA TYR A 115 4.98 -24.19 14.76
C TYR A 115 4.87 -22.76 15.30
N ARG A 116 4.91 -21.80 14.40
CA ARG A 116 4.60 -20.39 14.69
C ARG A 116 3.47 -19.95 13.79
N SER A 117 2.40 -19.45 14.35
CA SER A 117 1.21 -19.02 13.60
C SER A 117 0.49 -17.90 14.32
N ASP A 118 -0.28 -17.15 13.57
CA ASP A 118 -1.22 -16.19 14.13
C ASP A 118 -2.43 -16.95 14.66
N VAL A 119 -2.85 -16.59 15.85
CA VAL A 119 -3.93 -17.25 16.62
C VAL A 119 -4.91 -16.19 17.07
N ALA A 120 -6.18 -16.50 17.16
CA ALA A 120 -7.15 -15.63 17.81
C ALA A 120 -7.92 -16.37 18.92
N PHE A 121 -8.06 -15.73 20.09
CA PHE A 121 -9.10 -16.12 21.04
C PHE A 121 -10.41 -15.52 20.55
N ALA A 122 -11.44 -16.36 20.39
CA ALA A 122 -12.73 -15.93 19.86
C ALA A 122 -13.90 -16.49 20.65
N GLU A 123 -15.00 -15.75 20.72
CA GLU A 123 -16.28 -16.25 21.21
C GLU A 123 -17.00 -17.01 20.08
N SER A 124 -17.86 -17.98 20.43
CA SER A 124 -18.56 -18.84 19.48
C SER A 124 -19.41 -18.05 18.47
N ASP A 125 -20.00 -16.93 18.87
CA ASP A 125 -20.81 -16.08 18.01
C ASP A 125 -20.02 -15.45 16.84
N PHE A 126 -18.69 -15.37 16.94
CA PHE A 126 -17.82 -14.85 15.89
C PHE A 126 -18.03 -15.56 14.55
N PHE A 127 -18.10 -16.91 14.57
CA PHE A 127 -18.29 -17.69 13.35
C PHE A 127 -19.68 -17.53 12.74
N SER A 128 -20.67 -17.18 13.55
CA SER A 128 -22.03 -16.90 13.06
C SER A 128 -22.22 -15.46 12.58
N ILE A 129 -21.39 -14.51 13.03
CA ILE A 129 -21.36 -13.14 12.55
C ILE A 129 -20.68 -13.08 11.18
N LEU A 130 -19.51 -13.75 11.05
CA LEU A 130 -18.69 -13.75 9.84
C LEU A 130 -18.89 -14.97 8.93
N ASP A 131 -19.98 -15.74 9.11
CA ASP A 131 -20.39 -16.89 8.25
C ASP A 131 -19.27 -17.89 7.94
N PHE A 132 -18.30 -18.07 8.83
CA PHE A 132 -17.25 -19.07 8.64
C PHE A 132 -17.81 -20.47 8.86
N THR A 133 -17.64 -21.35 7.89
CA THR A 133 -18.22 -22.70 7.87
C THR A 133 -17.32 -23.70 8.56
N LEU A 134 -17.83 -24.39 9.59
CA LEU A 134 -17.17 -25.54 10.19
C LEU A 134 -17.47 -26.80 9.35
N LEU A 135 -16.42 -27.58 9.11
CA LEU A 135 -16.51 -28.90 8.46
C LEU A 135 -16.77 -30.02 9.49
N GLN A 136 -16.26 -29.84 10.72
CA GLN A 136 -16.48 -30.73 11.87
C GLN A 136 -16.67 -29.89 13.11
N GLY A 137 -17.52 -30.39 14.04
CA GLY A 137 -17.90 -29.63 15.23
C GLY A 137 -19.12 -28.74 14.99
N ASP A 138 -19.60 -28.09 16.05
CA ASP A 138 -20.73 -27.15 16.01
C ASP A 138 -20.24 -25.73 16.37
N ALA A 139 -20.54 -24.75 15.54
CA ALA A 139 -20.12 -23.37 15.69
C ALA A 139 -20.56 -22.74 17.03
N LYS A 140 -21.69 -23.17 17.61
CA LYS A 140 -22.20 -22.64 18.88
C LYS A 140 -21.45 -23.17 20.08
N THR A 141 -20.97 -24.40 20.01
CA THR A 141 -20.42 -25.11 21.19
C THR A 141 -18.92 -25.31 21.14
N ALA A 142 -18.33 -25.29 19.95
CA ALA A 142 -16.91 -25.63 19.77
C ALA A 142 -15.92 -24.76 20.60
N LEU A 143 -16.22 -23.46 20.84
CA LEU A 143 -15.41 -22.58 21.66
C LEU A 143 -16.13 -22.15 22.95
N ALA A 144 -17.24 -22.77 23.34
CA ALA A 144 -18.00 -22.40 24.53
C ALA A 144 -17.27 -22.77 25.83
N ALA A 145 -16.58 -23.90 25.84
CA ALA A 145 -15.80 -24.33 27.00
C ALA A 145 -14.38 -23.75 26.98
N SER A 146 -13.79 -23.52 28.14
CA SER A 146 -12.38 -23.15 28.24
C SER A 146 -11.48 -24.24 27.63
N ASN A 147 -10.32 -23.85 27.14
CA ASN A 147 -9.29 -24.76 26.63
C ASN A 147 -9.75 -25.60 25.42
N THR A 148 -10.58 -25.01 24.56
CA THR A 148 -11.00 -25.60 23.29
C THR A 148 -10.43 -24.80 22.11
N ALA A 149 -10.21 -25.50 20.97
CA ALA A 149 -9.63 -24.91 19.77
C ALA A 149 -10.37 -25.34 18.50
N ILE A 150 -10.44 -24.42 17.54
CA ILE A 150 -10.85 -24.70 16.16
C ILE A 150 -9.63 -24.46 15.27
N LEU A 151 -9.36 -25.40 14.36
CA LEU A 151 -8.29 -25.31 13.36
C LEU A 151 -8.89 -25.21 11.98
N THR A 152 -8.24 -24.47 11.05
CA THR A 152 -8.57 -24.59 9.65
C THR A 152 -8.21 -26.00 9.14
N GLN A 153 -8.85 -26.43 8.05
CA GLN A 153 -8.54 -27.71 7.41
C GLN A 153 -7.05 -27.83 7.06
N ARG A 154 -6.42 -26.74 6.61
CA ARG A 154 -5.00 -26.67 6.29
C ARG A 154 -4.14 -26.90 7.54
N MET A 155 -4.45 -26.22 8.64
CA MET A 155 -3.69 -26.38 9.89
C MET A 155 -3.91 -27.75 10.52
N ALA A 156 -5.13 -28.28 10.47
CA ALA A 156 -5.42 -29.64 10.92
C ALA A 156 -4.60 -30.69 10.15
N GLN A 157 -4.49 -30.51 8.83
CA GLN A 157 -3.67 -31.38 7.99
C GLN A 157 -2.16 -31.20 8.26
N THR A 158 -1.69 -29.98 8.48
CA THR A 158 -0.29 -29.69 8.82
C THR A 158 0.10 -30.31 10.14
N PHE A 159 -0.78 -30.24 11.15
CA PHE A 159 -0.49 -30.75 12.50
C PHE A 159 -0.63 -32.26 12.62
N PHE A 160 -1.65 -32.83 11.98
CA PHE A 160 -2.06 -34.21 12.24
C PHE A 160 -2.08 -35.10 11.00
N GLY A 161 -1.68 -34.56 9.83
CA GLY A 161 -1.69 -35.30 8.56
C GLY A 161 -3.10 -35.73 8.19
N THR A 162 -3.28 -37.02 7.94
CA THR A 162 -4.58 -37.62 7.58
C THR A 162 -5.38 -38.08 8.81
N ALA A 163 -4.83 -38.00 10.02
CA ALA A 163 -5.52 -38.42 11.23
C ALA A 163 -6.60 -37.43 11.64
N ASN A 164 -7.71 -37.94 12.21
CA ASN A 164 -8.77 -37.08 12.70
C ASN A 164 -8.24 -36.13 13.80
N PRO A 165 -8.36 -34.80 13.60
CA PRO A 165 -7.87 -33.82 14.56
C PRO A 165 -8.75 -33.69 15.82
N MET A 166 -10.01 -34.09 15.76
CA MET A 166 -10.97 -33.93 16.85
C MET A 166 -10.50 -34.63 18.12
N GLY A 167 -10.55 -33.90 19.25
CA GLY A 167 -10.12 -34.40 20.56
C GLY A 167 -8.61 -34.40 20.80
N LYS A 168 -7.79 -34.05 19.79
CA LYS A 168 -6.34 -33.91 19.94
C LYS A 168 -5.97 -32.61 20.62
N THR A 169 -4.78 -32.57 21.21
CA THR A 169 -4.27 -31.42 21.97
C THR A 169 -3.30 -30.58 21.15
N VAL A 170 -3.48 -29.27 21.19
CA VAL A 170 -2.55 -28.24 20.71
C VAL A 170 -2.08 -27.45 21.92
N ARG A 171 -0.77 -27.39 22.15
CA ARG A 171 -0.20 -26.59 23.24
C ARG A 171 0.16 -25.21 22.73
N PHE A 172 -0.41 -24.19 23.35
CA PHE A 172 -0.23 -22.79 23.01
C PHE A 172 0.80 -22.14 23.97
N ASP A 173 1.78 -21.45 23.44
CA ASP A 173 2.90 -20.77 24.12
C ASP A 173 3.58 -21.67 25.16
N ASN A 174 3.61 -22.98 24.92
CA ASN A 174 4.14 -24.02 25.82
C ASN A 174 3.58 -23.99 27.25
N ARG A 175 2.47 -23.31 27.46
CA ARG A 175 1.83 -23.11 28.77
C ARG A 175 0.41 -23.67 28.88
N LEU A 176 -0.40 -23.50 27.83
CA LEU A 176 -1.82 -23.83 27.85
C LEU A 176 -2.14 -24.91 26.82
N ASP A 177 -2.81 -25.95 27.26
CA ASP A 177 -3.26 -27.04 26.39
C ASP A 177 -4.71 -26.80 25.94
N PHE A 178 -4.93 -26.90 24.62
CA PHE A 178 -6.24 -26.73 24.00
C PHE A 178 -6.64 -28.03 23.29
N THR A 179 -7.86 -28.48 23.49
CA THR A 179 -8.45 -29.63 22.81
C THR A 179 -9.13 -29.17 21.53
N VAL A 180 -8.84 -29.81 20.40
CA VAL A 180 -9.49 -29.54 19.13
C VAL A 180 -10.93 -29.99 19.13
N THR A 181 -11.87 -29.06 19.02
CA THR A 181 -13.32 -29.26 19.08
C THR A 181 -14.03 -28.88 17.78
N GLY A 182 -13.27 -28.39 16.80
CA GLY A 182 -13.82 -28.07 15.48
C GLY A 182 -12.77 -27.96 14.42
N VAL A 183 -13.19 -28.19 13.15
CA VAL A 183 -12.39 -27.96 11.96
C VAL A 183 -13.13 -26.99 11.06
N LEU A 184 -12.49 -25.87 10.78
CA LEU A 184 -13.00 -24.80 9.92
C LEU A 184 -12.61 -25.08 8.46
N LYS A 185 -13.50 -24.81 7.52
CA LYS A 185 -13.13 -24.72 6.10
C LYS A 185 -12.03 -23.68 5.94
N ASN A 186 -11.08 -23.90 5.00
CA ASN A 186 -10.02 -22.95 4.74
C ASN A 186 -10.60 -21.55 4.46
N ILE A 187 -10.02 -20.57 5.11
CA ILE A 187 -10.44 -19.17 5.05
C ILE A 187 -10.12 -18.62 3.66
N PRO A 188 -11.05 -17.90 3.01
CA PRO A 188 -10.79 -17.24 1.72
C PRO A 188 -9.65 -16.25 1.82
N VAL A 189 -8.88 -16.07 0.74
CA VAL A 189 -7.75 -15.13 0.70
C VAL A 189 -8.18 -13.65 0.74
N ASN A 190 -9.44 -13.37 0.42
CA ASN A 190 -10.02 -12.02 0.38
C ASN A 190 -10.71 -11.64 1.71
N THR A 191 -10.03 -11.87 2.82
CA THR A 191 -10.46 -11.44 4.16
C THR A 191 -9.28 -10.87 4.96
N ASP A 192 -9.58 -9.99 5.90
CA ASP A 192 -8.60 -9.52 6.88
C ASP A 192 -8.45 -10.45 8.08
N ARG A 193 -9.38 -11.36 8.28
CA ARG A 193 -9.32 -12.41 9.31
C ARG A 193 -8.63 -13.65 8.77
N ARG A 194 -7.29 -13.67 8.93
CA ARG A 194 -6.43 -14.73 8.36
C ARG A 194 -5.90 -15.71 9.38
N GLU A 195 -6.36 -15.60 10.63
CA GLU A 195 -5.99 -16.52 11.68
C GLU A 195 -6.50 -17.93 11.33
N GLU A 196 -5.62 -18.89 11.40
CA GLU A 196 -5.95 -20.28 11.06
C GLU A 196 -6.28 -21.13 12.27
N ILE A 197 -6.11 -20.57 13.46
CA ILE A 197 -6.32 -21.23 14.74
C ILE A 197 -7.12 -20.29 15.62
N TYR A 198 -8.25 -20.77 16.08
CA TYR A 198 -9.11 -20.05 17.01
C TYR A 198 -9.19 -20.81 18.33
N LEU A 199 -8.89 -20.10 19.41
CA LEU A 199 -8.94 -20.60 20.80
C LEU A 199 -10.16 -20.02 21.51
N SER A 200 -10.70 -20.75 22.48
CA SER A 200 -11.84 -20.27 23.29
C SER A 200 -11.48 -18.97 24.01
N PHE A 201 -12.31 -17.93 23.85
CA PHE A 201 -12.16 -16.64 24.54
C PHE A 201 -12.26 -16.80 26.08
N ALA A 202 -12.97 -17.81 26.56
CA ALA A 202 -13.04 -18.12 28.00
C ALA A 202 -11.66 -18.42 28.62
N SER A 203 -10.67 -18.78 27.81
CA SER A 203 -9.28 -19.00 28.25
C SER A 203 -8.38 -17.76 28.10
N ALA A 204 -8.84 -16.65 27.54
CA ALA A 204 -8.01 -15.47 27.33
C ALA A 204 -7.40 -14.91 28.62
N LYS A 205 -8.15 -14.97 29.75
CA LYS A 205 -7.65 -14.59 31.07
C LYS A 205 -6.51 -15.49 31.58
N GLN A 206 -6.46 -16.78 31.18
CA GLN A 206 -5.35 -17.67 31.52
C GLN A 206 -4.08 -17.34 30.73
N TYR A 207 -4.25 -16.78 29.55
CA TYR A 207 -3.16 -16.29 28.72
C TYR A 207 -2.54 -15.02 29.30
N ASP A 208 -3.39 -14.01 29.56
CA ASP A 208 -2.98 -12.75 30.16
C ASP A 208 -4.13 -12.16 31.00
N GLU A 209 -3.84 -11.88 32.27
CA GLU A 209 -4.77 -11.33 33.24
C GLU A 209 -5.31 -9.94 32.87
N TYR A 210 -4.63 -9.24 31.98
CA TYR A 210 -5.07 -7.98 31.38
C TYR A 210 -6.45 -8.10 30.70
N PHE A 211 -6.77 -9.24 30.10
CA PHE A 211 -8.01 -9.50 29.38
C PHE A 211 -9.15 -10.01 30.30
N ASN A 212 -9.13 -9.61 31.57
CA ASN A 212 -10.23 -9.95 32.45
C ASN A 212 -11.49 -9.11 32.14
N GLU A 213 -12.66 -9.66 32.54
CA GLU A 213 -13.98 -9.08 32.26
C GLU A 213 -14.36 -7.85 33.10
N GLN A 214 -13.49 -7.36 33.96
CA GLN A 214 -13.70 -6.20 34.83
C GLN A 214 -12.76 -5.04 34.50
N ASN A 215 -11.83 -5.24 33.54
CA ASN A 215 -10.83 -4.23 33.20
C ASN A 215 -11.34 -3.18 32.23
N TRP A 216 -11.88 -2.08 32.76
CA TRP A 216 -12.25 -0.88 32.03
C TRP A 216 -11.16 0.20 32.04
N GLY A 217 -10.05 -0.08 32.69
CA GLY A 217 -8.95 0.87 32.82
C GLY A 217 -8.02 0.94 31.61
N ASN A 218 -7.96 -0.14 30.85
CA ASN A 218 -7.03 -0.29 29.74
C ASN A 218 -7.71 -0.92 28.53
N TYR A 219 -7.22 -0.61 27.33
CA TYR A 219 -7.65 -1.21 26.08
C TYR A 219 -6.43 -1.65 25.25
N SER A 220 -6.63 -2.59 24.35
CA SER A 220 -5.60 -3.14 23.48
C SER A 220 -6.07 -3.14 22.04
N GLY A 221 -5.23 -2.72 21.09
CA GLY A 221 -5.51 -2.76 19.65
C GLY A 221 -5.84 -4.15 19.12
N ASN A 222 -5.35 -5.21 19.82
CA ASN A 222 -5.60 -6.59 19.46
C ASN A 222 -6.96 -7.12 19.96
N MET A 223 -7.60 -6.41 20.90
CA MET A 223 -8.88 -6.77 21.48
C MET A 223 -10.02 -6.13 20.69
N GLN A 224 -10.66 -6.87 19.81
CA GLN A 224 -11.68 -6.38 18.90
C GLN A 224 -13.06 -6.91 19.28
N VAL A 225 -14.09 -6.11 19.01
CA VAL A 225 -15.49 -6.48 19.20
C VAL A 225 -16.23 -6.32 17.87
N PHE A 226 -16.77 -7.42 17.38
CA PHE A 226 -17.65 -7.44 16.23
C PHE A 226 -19.10 -7.51 16.66
N THR A 227 -19.95 -6.74 16.01
CA THR A 227 -21.39 -6.75 16.29
C THR A 227 -22.18 -6.82 14.98
N LEU A 228 -23.20 -7.66 14.97
CA LEU A 228 -24.22 -7.70 13.94
C LEU A 228 -25.40 -6.86 14.43
N LEU A 229 -25.68 -5.77 13.74
CA LEU A 229 -26.81 -4.91 14.07
C LEU A 229 -28.14 -5.57 13.68
N LYS A 230 -29.18 -5.37 14.49
CA LYS A 230 -30.55 -5.73 14.12
C LYS A 230 -30.98 -4.96 12.87
N PRO A 231 -31.89 -5.53 12.04
CA PRO A 231 -32.32 -4.86 10.80
C PRO A 231 -32.92 -3.47 10.99
N ALA A 232 -33.54 -3.20 12.14
CA ALA A 232 -34.12 -1.91 12.47
C ALA A 232 -33.17 -0.92 13.18
N ALA A 233 -31.95 -1.36 13.54
CA ALA A 233 -30.99 -0.52 14.24
C ALA A 233 -30.19 0.32 13.24
N THR A 234 -30.01 1.61 13.57
CA THR A 234 -29.12 2.50 12.81
C THR A 234 -27.78 2.67 13.53
N VAL A 235 -26.73 3.01 12.78
CA VAL A 235 -25.40 3.32 13.35
C VAL A 235 -25.51 4.40 14.41
N GLN A 236 -26.26 5.47 14.13
CA GLN A 236 -26.42 6.59 15.06
C GLN A 236 -27.08 6.17 16.38
N THR A 237 -28.11 5.33 16.34
CA THR A 237 -28.78 4.84 17.57
C THR A 237 -27.87 3.96 18.39
N ALA A 238 -27.06 3.13 17.73
CA ALA A 238 -26.09 2.27 18.37
C ALA A 238 -24.93 3.07 18.99
N GLU A 239 -24.37 4.04 18.27
CA GLU A 239 -23.31 4.92 18.82
C GLU A 239 -23.80 5.73 20.02
N ASN A 240 -25.05 6.26 19.98
CA ASN A 240 -25.64 6.95 21.13
C ASN A 240 -25.78 6.02 22.35
N ALA A 241 -26.12 4.76 22.14
CA ALA A 241 -26.18 3.76 23.22
C ALA A 241 -24.77 3.46 23.80
N LEU A 242 -23.74 3.40 22.93
CA LEU A 242 -22.34 3.24 23.37
C LEU A 242 -21.85 4.40 24.22
N VAL A 243 -22.30 5.65 23.98
CA VAL A 243 -22.01 6.79 24.88
C VAL A 243 -22.57 6.53 26.30
N GLY A 244 -23.75 5.91 26.39
CA GLY A 244 -24.32 5.50 27.67
C GLY A 244 -23.47 4.44 28.40
N VAL A 245 -22.95 3.46 27.65
CA VAL A 245 -22.02 2.43 28.18
C VAL A 245 -20.75 3.08 28.73
N MET A 246 -20.13 3.98 27.96
CA MET A 246 -18.92 4.68 28.40
C MET A 246 -19.16 5.46 29.70
N LYS A 247 -20.24 6.21 29.79
CA LYS A 247 -20.59 6.96 31.02
C LYS A 247 -20.84 6.08 32.24
N LYS A 248 -21.38 4.86 32.01
CA LYS A 248 -21.72 3.93 33.12
C LYS A 248 -20.48 3.20 33.65
N TYR A 249 -19.59 2.78 32.76
CA TYR A 249 -18.48 1.87 33.11
C TYR A 249 -17.11 2.52 33.14
N VAL A 250 -16.90 3.58 32.38
CA VAL A 250 -15.61 4.30 32.30
C VAL A 250 -15.74 5.57 33.13
N THR A 251 -15.59 5.40 34.44
CA THR A 251 -15.71 6.49 35.42
C THR A 251 -14.40 7.24 35.65
N ASP A 252 -13.33 6.79 35.03
CA ASP A 252 -12.00 7.34 35.18
C ASP A 252 -11.81 8.57 34.28
N ASP A 253 -11.42 9.68 34.86
CA ASP A 253 -11.17 10.94 34.13
C ASP A 253 -10.15 10.82 32.99
N SER A 254 -9.17 9.92 33.14
CA SER A 254 -8.18 9.67 32.09
C SER A 254 -8.76 9.10 30.80
N ASN A 255 -9.92 8.48 30.85
CA ASN A 255 -10.61 7.88 29.72
C ASN A 255 -11.84 8.69 29.25
N LYS A 256 -12.08 9.86 29.82
CA LYS A 256 -13.25 10.71 29.49
C LYS A 256 -13.28 11.18 28.03
N ASN A 257 -12.10 11.24 27.40
CA ASN A 257 -11.93 11.64 26.01
C ASN A 257 -12.10 10.47 25.01
N ASN A 258 -12.31 9.23 25.52
CA ASN A 258 -12.51 8.06 24.68
C ASN A 258 -13.95 7.99 24.18
N VAL A 259 -14.11 7.87 22.89
CA VAL A 259 -15.41 7.75 22.20
C VAL A 259 -15.44 6.46 21.41
N LEU A 260 -16.46 5.64 21.61
CA LEU A 260 -16.70 4.44 20.83
C LEU A 260 -17.45 4.76 19.54
N LYS A 261 -17.02 4.15 18.45
CA LYS A 261 -17.58 4.29 17.11
C LYS A 261 -17.85 2.92 16.49
N LEU A 262 -18.72 2.87 15.50
CA LEU A 262 -19.01 1.68 14.72
C LEU A 262 -18.38 1.79 13.34
N GLN A 263 -17.38 0.97 13.07
CA GLN A 263 -16.72 0.87 11.77
C GLN A 263 -17.38 -0.23 10.93
N PRO A 264 -17.94 0.08 9.74
CA PRO A 264 -18.50 -0.95 8.86
C PRO A 264 -17.45 -1.99 8.46
N LEU A 265 -17.85 -3.26 8.32
CA LEU A 265 -16.96 -4.34 7.88
C LEU A 265 -16.22 -3.99 6.59
N ALA A 266 -16.90 -3.39 5.62
CA ALA A 266 -16.33 -2.96 4.35
C ALA A 266 -15.28 -1.84 4.46
N ASP A 267 -15.19 -1.15 5.62
CA ASP A 267 -14.23 -0.08 5.88
C ASP A 267 -12.96 -0.58 6.58
N ILE A 268 -13.01 -1.73 7.24
CA ILE A 268 -11.91 -2.26 8.06
C ILE A 268 -10.62 -2.37 7.25
N HIS A 269 -10.70 -2.94 6.06
CA HIS A 269 -9.56 -3.11 5.15
C HIS A 269 -9.04 -1.78 4.58
N LEU A 270 -9.92 -0.80 4.41
CA LEU A 270 -9.71 0.41 3.62
C LEU A 270 -9.47 1.68 4.46
N ASN A 271 -9.29 1.53 5.77
CA ASN A 271 -9.10 2.65 6.69
C ASN A 271 -7.88 2.42 7.57
N THR A 272 -6.78 3.08 7.19
CA THR A 272 -5.47 2.95 7.86
C THR A 272 -5.44 3.56 9.26
N ASP A 273 -6.34 4.49 9.59
CA ASP A 273 -6.43 5.06 10.93
C ASP A 273 -6.77 3.97 11.97
N TYR A 274 -7.65 3.05 11.61
CA TYR A 274 -7.99 1.89 12.45
C TYR A 274 -7.24 0.62 12.02
N SER A 275 -5.97 0.74 11.67
CA SER A 275 -5.09 -0.38 11.31
C SER A 275 -5.54 -1.17 10.06
N GLY A 276 -6.25 -0.52 9.12
CA GLY A 276 -6.53 -1.09 7.80
C GLY A 276 -5.27 -1.20 6.95
N ARG A 277 -5.32 -2.02 5.90
CA ARG A 277 -4.15 -2.34 5.08
C ARG A 277 -3.82 -1.29 4.03
N ILE A 278 -4.81 -0.59 3.50
CA ILE A 278 -4.64 0.39 2.43
C ILE A 278 -5.68 1.50 2.56
N ASP A 279 -5.29 2.72 2.24
CA ASP A 279 -6.22 3.85 2.20
C ASP A 279 -6.99 3.90 0.88
N LYS A 280 -8.27 4.30 0.94
CA LYS A 280 -9.15 4.50 -0.23
C LYS A 280 -8.56 5.48 -1.24
N THR A 281 -7.85 6.50 -0.76
CA THR A 281 -7.21 7.51 -1.60
C THR A 281 -6.16 6.89 -2.51
N ASN A 282 -5.36 5.95 -1.99
CA ASN A 282 -4.36 5.24 -2.77
C ASN A 282 -5.00 4.41 -3.90
N LEU A 283 -6.11 3.73 -3.63
CA LEU A 283 -6.86 2.97 -4.65
C LEU A 283 -7.48 3.89 -5.71
N TRP A 284 -7.97 5.05 -5.31
CA TRP A 284 -8.49 6.07 -6.22
C TRP A 284 -7.38 6.63 -7.13
N VAL A 285 -6.22 6.95 -6.58
CA VAL A 285 -5.05 7.43 -7.35
C VAL A 285 -4.59 6.37 -8.35
N LEU A 286 -4.47 5.11 -7.94
CA LEU A 286 -4.13 4.00 -8.85
C LEU A 286 -5.16 3.85 -9.98
N SER A 287 -6.45 3.90 -9.65
CA SER A 287 -7.54 3.82 -10.64
C SER A 287 -7.48 4.96 -11.65
N LEU A 288 -7.22 6.17 -11.17
CA LEU A 288 -7.05 7.37 -12.02
C LEU A 288 -5.85 7.20 -12.96
N ILE A 289 -4.71 6.74 -12.45
CA ILE A 289 -3.51 6.50 -13.27
C ILE A 289 -3.80 5.45 -14.34
N GLY A 290 -4.44 4.34 -14.01
CA GLY A 290 -4.82 3.30 -14.97
C GLY A 290 -5.73 3.83 -16.06
N PHE A 291 -6.74 4.61 -15.71
CA PHE A 291 -7.64 5.28 -16.64
C PHE A 291 -6.89 6.24 -17.56
N LEU A 292 -6.02 7.09 -17.01
CA LEU A 292 -5.23 8.05 -17.77
C LEU A 292 -4.25 7.36 -18.75
N LEU A 293 -3.66 6.24 -18.38
CA LEU A 293 -2.81 5.44 -19.28
C LEU A 293 -3.60 4.93 -20.48
N ILE A 294 -4.83 4.45 -20.29
CA ILE A 294 -5.73 4.03 -21.38
C ILE A 294 -6.07 5.22 -22.28
N VAL A 295 -6.40 6.37 -21.69
CA VAL A 295 -6.68 7.61 -22.45
C VAL A 295 -5.47 8.02 -23.29
N VAL A 296 -4.26 8.00 -22.74
CA VAL A 296 -3.02 8.30 -23.47
C VAL A 296 -2.83 7.37 -24.67
N ALA A 297 -3.09 6.08 -24.52
CA ALA A 297 -3.00 5.14 -25.63
C ALA A 297 -4.06 5.42 -26.71
N CYS A 298 -5.30 5.76 -26.32
CA CYS A 298 -6.35 6.18 -27.24
C CYS A 298 -5.96 7.46 -27.99
N VAL A 299 -5.40 8.44 -27.28
CA VAL A 299 -4.88 9.68 -27.88
C VAL A 299 -3.79 9.40 -28.89
N ASN A 300 -2.86 8.51 -28.54
CA ASN A 300 -1.81 8.06 -29.44
C ASN A 300 -2.40 7.42 -30.70
N PHE A 301 -3.37 6.53 -30.55
CA PHE A 301 -4.10 5.93 -31.66
C PHE A 301 -4.76 6.99 -32.53
N ILE A 302 -5.48 7.96 -31.95
CA ILE A 302 -6.13 9.06 -32.68
C ILE A 302 -5.10 9.84 -33.54
N ASN A 303 -3.96 10.18 -32.95
CA ASN A 303 -2.89 10.91 -33.61
C ASN A 303 -2.35 10.16 -34.84
N LEU A 304 -2.11 8.86 -34.69
CA LEU A 304 -1.62 8.01 -35.79
C LEU A 304 -2.70 7.76 -36.84
N ALA A 305 -3.93 7.48 -36.42
CA ALA A 305 -5.05 7.22 -37.32
C ALA A 305 -5.42 8.43 -38.18
N THR A 306 -5.47 9.62 -37.56
CA THR A 306 -5.72 10.87 -38.29
C THR A 306 -4.59 11.23 -39.27
N ALA A 307 -3.33 10.92 -38.92
CA ALA A 307 -2.21 11.05 -39.81
C ALA A 307 -2.34 10.12 -41.06
N GLN A 308 -2.74 8.86 -40.82
CA GLN A 308 -2.98 7.93 -41.95
C GLN A 308 -4.22 8.28 -42.77
N ALA A 309 -5.26 8.86 -42.18
CA ALA A 309 -6.47 9.26 -42.88
C ALA A 309 -6.15 10.20 -44.08
N LEU A 310 -5.17 11.09 -43.94
CA LEU A 310 -4.73 11.97 -44.98
C LEU A 310 -4.08 11.24 -46.19
N LYS A 311 -3.34 10.14 -45.91
CA LYS A 311 -2.79 9.30 -47.00
C LYS A 311 -3.88 8.57 -47.80
N ARG A 312 -4.99 8.24 -47.16
CA ARG A 312 -6.12 7.51 -47.72
C ARG A 312 -7.19 8.44 -48.32
N ALA A 313 -6.98 9.75 -48.25
CA ALA A 313 -7.97 10.74 -48.72
C ALA A 313 -8.35 10.59 -50.21
N LYS A 314 -7.38 10.29 -51.10
CA LYS A 314 -7.65 10.04 -52.51
C LYS A 314 -8.53 8.79 -52.68
N GLU A 315 -8.23 7.68 -52.02
CA GLU A 315 -9.02 6.45 -52.04
C GLU A 315 -10.47 6.69 -51.59
N ILE A 316 -10.63 7.41 -50.46
CA ILE A 316 -11.93 7.75 -49.89
C ILE A 316 -12.70 8.70 -50.83
N GLY A 317 -11.98 9.65 -51.44
CA GLY A 317 -12.58 10.52 -52.45
C GLY A 317 -13.18 9.75 -53.62
N VAL A 318 -12.44 8.79 -54.21
CA VAL A 318 -12.91 7.91 -55.26
C VAL A 318 -14.14 7.10 -54.80
N ARG A 319 -14.12 6.50 -53.62
CA ARG A 319 -15.27 5.73 -53.06
C ARG A 319 -16.52 6.60 -52.93
N LYS A 320 -16.38 7.85 -52.46
CA LYS A 320 -17.50 8.79 -52.36
C LYS A 320 -18.09 9.17 -53.71
N VAL A 321 -17.24 9.40 -54.72
CA VAL A 321 -17.70 9.66 -56.10
C VAL A 321 -18.43 8.44 -56.64
N LEU A 322 -18.02 7.22 -56.28
CA LEU A 322 -18.70 5.96 -56.63
C LEU A 322 -19.94 5.66 -55.75
N GLY A 323 -20.40 6.59 -54.92
CA GLY A 323 -21.66 6.50 -54.20
C GLY A 323 -21.61 5.99 -52.75
N SER A 324 -20.41 5.85 -52.15
CA SER A 324 -20.30 5.46 -50.72
C SER A 324 -20.85 6.55 -49.81
N LEU A 325 -21.75 6.17 -48.89
CA LEU A 325 -22.32 7.05 -47.86
C LEU A 325 -21.31 7.32 -46.73
N PRO A 326 -21.32 8.54 -46.13
CA PRO A 326 -20.47 8.87 -44.99
C PRO A 326 -20.55 7.89 -43.83
N GLY A 327 -21.77 7.41 -43.50
CA GLY A 327 -21.98 6.43 -42.45
C GLY A 327 -21.32 5.07 -42.74
N GLN A 328 -21.27 4.64 -44.00
CA GLN A 328 -20.59 3.39 -44.39
C GLN A 328 -19.08 3.50 -44.14
N LEU A 329 -18.48 4.63 -44.45
CA LEU A 329 -17.06 4.89 -44.22
C LEU A 329 -16.74 4.99 -42.73
N PHE A 330 -17.62 5.63 -41.95
CA PHE A 330 -17.50 5.67 -40.48
C PHE A 330 -17.52 4.27 -39.86
N TRP A 331 -18.50 3.46 -40.14
CA TRP A 331 -18.61 2.10 -39.61
C TRP A 331 -17.51 1.16 -40.12
N GLN A 332 -17.04 1.36 -41.34
CA GLN A 332 -15.87 0.62 -41.83
C GLN A 332 -14.60 0.94 -41.00
N PHE A 333 -14.40 2.21 -40.65
CA PHE A 333 -13.27 2.61 -39.80
C PHE A 333 -13.44 2.11 -38.37
N MET A 334 -14.67 2.16 -37.82
CA MET A 334 -14.97 1.60 -36.53
C MET A 334 -14.69 0.09 -36.44
N ALA A 335 -14.99 -0.67 -37.51
CA ALA A 335 -14.66 -2.09 -37.63
C ALA A 335 -13.13 -2.34 -37.65
N GLU A 336 -12.36 -1.48 -38.33
CA GLU A 336 -10.87 -1.53 -38.31
C GLU A 336 -10.33 -1.26 -36.94
N THR A 337 -10.85 -0.26 -36.22
CA THR A 337 -10.45 0.09 -34.86
C THR A 337 -10.85 -1.01 -33.85
N SER A 338 -12.05 -1.59 -34.01
CA SER A 338 -12.50 -2.70 -33.18
C SER A 338 -11.60 -3.93 -33.27
N LEU A 339 -11.08 -4.20 -34.47
CA LEU A 339 -10.17 -5.34 -34.68
C LEU A 339 -8.81 -5.08 -34.00
N ILE A 340 -8.28 -3.85 -34.10
CA ILE A 340 -7.04 -3.47 -33.42
C ILE A 340 -7.23 -3.52 -31.88
N SER A 341 -8.34 -2.96 -31.38
CA SER A 341 -8.66 -2.96 -29.96
C SER A 341 -8.86 -4.38 -29.43
N GLY A 342 -9.55 -5.24 -30.18
CA GLY A 342 -9.73 -6.65 -29.82
C GLY A 342 -8.40 -7.41 -29.72
N LEU A 343 -7.53 -7.25 -30.73
CA LEU A 343 -6.19 -7.85 -30.69
C LEU A 343 -5.35 -7.30 -29.52
N ALA A 344 -5.43 -5.99 -29.26
CA ALA A 344 -4.73 -5.38 -28.14
C ALA A 344 -5.25 -5.89 -26.80
N THR A 345 -6.56 -6.06 -26.65
CA THR A 345 -7.18 -6.61 -25.43
C THR A 345 -6.75 -8.06 -25.18
N LEU A 346 -6.68 -8.89 -26.23
CA LEU A 346 -6.20 -10.26 -26.11
C LEU A 346 -4.73 -10.33 -25.69
N LEU A 347 -3.88 -9.51 -26.32
CA LEU A 347 -2.47 -9.42 -25.90
C LEU A 347 -2.31 -8.86 -24.50
N ALA A 348 -3.11 -7.87 -24.13
CA ALA A 348 -3.11 -7.29 -22.78
C ALA A 348 -3.49 -8.31 -21.73
N LEU A 349 -4.47 -9.15 -22.01
CA LEU A 349 -4.90 -10.23 -21.11
C LEU A 349 -3.78 -11.26 -20.90
N VAL A 350 -3.11 -11.68 -21.98
CA VAL A 350 -1.97 -12.60 -21.91
C VAL A 350 -0.82 -11.96 -21.10
N ALA A 351 -0.49 -10.69 -21.38
CA ALA A 351 0.55 -9.98 -20.66
C ALA A 351 0.19 -9.80 -19.17
N ALA A 352 -1.06 -9.46 -18.86
CA ALA A 352 -1.54 -9.36 -17.48
C ALA A 352 -1.45 -10.70 -16.76
N TRP A 353 -1.85 -11.79 -17.40
CA TRP A 353 -1.76 -13.13 -16.83
C TRP A 353 -0.30 -13.54 -16.52
N LEU A 354 0.64 -13.21 -17.41
CA LEU A 354 2.07 -13.49 -17.22
C LEU A 354 2.72 -12.62 -16.12
N THR A 355 2.25 -11.39 -15.93
CA THR A 355 2.81 -10.46 -14.93
C THR A 355 2.13 -10.56 -13.57
N LEU A 356 0.93 -11.16 -13.50
CA LEU A 356 0.15 -11.27 -12.27
C LEU A 356 0.89 -11.99 -11.11
N PRO A 357 1.64 -13.09 -11.33
CA PRO A 357 2.40 -13.73 -10.25
C PRO A 357 3.46 -12.81 -9.63
N LEU A 358 4.12 -11.98 -10.44
CA LEU A 358 5.09 -11.00 -9.96
C LEU A 358 4.39 -9.94 -9.07
N LEU A 359 3.22 -9.46 -9.49
CA LEU A 359 2.44 -8.51 -8.71
C LEU A 359 1.94 -9.16 -7.41
N SER A 360 1.48 -10.40 -7.45
CA SER A 360 1.06 -11.17 -6.26
C SER A 360 2.19 -11.34 -5.26
N GLN A 361 3.39 -11.62 -5.73
CA GLN A 361 4.59 -11.75 -4.88
C GLN A 361 4.97 -10.40 -4.24
N LEU A 362 4.95 -9.31 -5.00
CA LEU A 362 5.24 -7.96 -4.50
C LEU A 362 4.24 -7.51 -3.42
N LEU A 363 2.98 -7.90 -3.57
CA LEU A 363 1.89 -7.55 -2.64
C LEU A 363 1.71 -8.55 -1.51
N GLN A 364 2.43 -9.68 -1.53
CA GLN A 364 2.25 -10.82 -0.63
C GLN A 364 0.77 -11.24 -0.54
N THR A 365 0.08 -11.22 -1.70
CA THR A 365 -1.36 -11.44 -1.80
C THR A 365 -1.67 -12.28 -3.03
N GLU A 366 -2.50 -13.30 -2.89
CA GLU A 366 -2.92 -14.14 -4.00
C GLU A 366 -3.95 -13.42 -4.87
N LEU A 367 -3.47 -12.81 -5.96
CA LEU A 367 -4.31 -12.21 -6.98
C LEU A 367 -4.61 -13.24 -8.07
N SER A 368 -5.84 -13.29 -8.55
CA SER A 368 -6.24 -14.15 -9.66
C SER A 368 -7.12 -13.41 -10.67
N ILE A 369 -6.94 -13.72 -11.95
CA ILE A 369 -7.82 -13.28 -13.02
C ILE A 369 -8.67 -14.46 -13.43
N ASN A 370 -9.93 -14.47 -13.02
CA ASN A 370 -10.89 -15.52 -13.39
C ASN A 370 -11.92 -14.96 -14.38
N LEU A 371 -11.66 -15.17 -15.66
CA LEU A 371 -12.50 -14.65 -16.73
C LEU A 371 -13.93 -15.21 -16.74
N PHE A 372 -14.09 -16.47 -16.38
CA PHE A 372 -15.39 -17.15 -16.46
C PHE A 372 -16.11 -17.20 -15.11
N GLY A 373 -15.37 -17.02 -14.02
CA GLY A 373 -15.93 -17.04 -12.66
C GLY A 373 -16.22 -15.67 -12.08
N ASP A 374 -15.60 -14.60 -12.61
CA ASP A 374 -15.80 -13.23 -12.11
C ASP A 374 -16.41 -12.33 -13.18
N LEU A 375 -17.71 -12.09 -13.05
CA LEU A 375 -18.46 -11.20 -13.94
C LEU A 375 -17.88 -9.77 -13.99
N LYS A 376 -17.28 -9.29 -12.88
CA LYS A 376 -16.71 -7.92 -12.82
C LYS A 376 -15.51 -7.81 -13.76
N VAL A 377 -14.62 -8.81 -13.77
CA VAL A 377 -13.47 -8.85 -14.67
C VAL A 377 -13.91 -8.91 -16.13
N SER A 378 -14.85 -9.79 -16.47
CA SER A 378 -15.38 -9.93 -17.83
C SER A 378 -16.07 -8.66 -18.31
N LEU A 379 -16.85 -8.02 -17.46
CA LEU A 379 -17.53 -6.75 -17.75
C LEU A 379 -16.52 -5.62 -17.94
N PHE A 380 -15.49 -5.53 -17.08
CA PHE A 380 -14.42 -4.55 -17.23
C PHE A 380 -13.68 -4.70 -18.56
N LEU A 381 -13.33 -5.91 -18.97
CA LEU A 381 -12.67 -6.18 -20.25
C LEU A 381 -13.54 -5.78 -21.44
N LEU A 382 -14.82 -6.14 -21.41
CA LEU A 382 -15.77 -5.77 -22.47
C LEU A 382 -15.93 -4.24 -22.52
N LEU A 383 -16.19 -3.59 -21.39
CA LEU A 383 -16.40 -2.14 -21.36
C LEU A 383 -15.14 -1.38 -21.74
N SER A 384 -13.95 -1.82 -21.31
CA SER A 384 -12.69 -1.19 -21.68
C SER A 384 -12.40 -1.36 -23.19
N ALA A 385 -12.65 -2.52 -23.78
CA ALA A 385 -12.51 -2.73 -25.22
C ALA A 385 -13.47 -1.86 -26.03
N LEU A 386 -14.73 -1.74 -25.60
CA LEU A 386 -15.74 -0.86 -26.23
C LEU A 386 -15.34 0.61 -26.09
N LEU A 387 -14.92 1.02 -24.88
CA LEU A 387 -14.49 2.39 -24.61
C LEU A 387 -13.29 2.77 -25.49
N VAL A 388 -12.26 1.90 -25.53
CA VAL A 388 -11.07 2.11 -26.36
C VAL A 388 -11.44 2.17 -27.84
N THR A 389 -12.30 1.28 -28.32
CA THR A 389 -12.78 1.29 -29.71
C THR A 389 -13.49 2.60 -30.04
N PHE A 390 -14.36 3.07 -29.15
CA PHE A 390 -15.11 4.31 -29.33
C PHE A 390 -14.19 5.53 -29.28
N LEU A 391 -13.41 5.69 -28.21
CA LEU A 391 -12.51 6.83 -28.07
C LEU A 391 -11.48 6.91 -29.21
N SER A 392 -10.89 5.80 -29.60
CA SER A 392 -9.87 5.75 -30.63
C SER A 392 -10.46 5.88 -32.06
N GLY A 393 -11.65 5.36 -32.29
CA GLY A 393 -12.25 5.24 -33.63
C GLY A 393 -13.19 6.36 -34.00
N ALA A 394 -13.96 6.91 -33.07
CA ALA A 394 -15.04 7.85 -33.39
C ALA A 394 -14.52 9.12 -34.09
N TYR A 395 -13.52 9.78 -33.49
CA TYR A 395 -12.99 11.02 -34.06
C TYR A 395 -12.33 10.84 -35.43
N PRO A 396 -11.37 9.92 -35.65
CA PRO A 396 -10.80 9.68 -36.99
C PRO A 396 -11.85 9.21 -37.99
N GLY A 397 -12.83 8.41 -37.56
CA GLY A 397 -13.94 7.97 -38.39
C GLY A 397 -14.82 9.13 -38.89
N LEU A 398 -15.15 10.09 -38.03
CA LEU A 398 -15.89 11.29 -38.39
C LEU A 398 -15.10 12.20 -39.34
N VAL A 399 -13.78 12.37 -39.08
CA VAL A 399 -12.90 13.13 -39.99
C VAL A 399 -12.87 12.52 -41.38
N LEU A 400 -12.70 11.19 -41.48
CA LEU A 400 -12.71 10.46 -42.75
C LEU A 400 -14.06 10.58 -43.49
N ALA A 401 -15.15 10.40 -42.76
CA ALA A 401 -16.50 10.51 -43.28
C ALA A 401 -16.83 11.94 -43.75
N GLY A 402 -16.18 12.98 -43.22
CA GLY A 402 -16.38 14.37 -43.56
C GLY A 402 -15.63 14.88 -44.82
N PHE A 403 -14.68 14.12 -45.40
CA PHE A 403 -13.88 14.58 -46.56
C PHE A 403 -14.76 14.89 -47.77
N ARG A 404 -14.56 16.08 -48.38
CA ARG A 404 -15.21 16.49 -49.63
C ARG A 404 -14.44 15.86 -50.82
N PRO A 405 -15.14 15.14 -51.74
CA PRO A 405 -14.49 14.41 -52.85
C PRO A 405 -13.62 15.30 -53.75
N VAL A 406 -14.10 16.49 -54.07
CA VAL A 406 -13.39 17.45 -54.96
C VAL A 406 -12.02 17.87 -54.38
N LEU A 407 -11.96 18.14 -53.07
CA LEU A 407 -10.73 18.52 -52.38
C LEU A 407 -9.78 17.32 -52.20
N ALA A 408 -10.34 16.13 -52.05
CA ALA A 408 -9.58 14.89 -51.90
C ALA A 408 -8.87 14.47 -53.22
N LEU A 409 -9.50 14.70 -54.36
CA LEU A 409 -8.98 14.34 -55.68
C LEU A 409 -8.02 15.39 -56.25
N SER A 410 -8.25 16.69 -55.96
CA SER A 410 -7.40 17.79 -56.46
C SER A 410 -6.03 17.89 -55.79
N GLY A 411 -5.75 17.07 -54.79
CA GLY A 411 -4.48 17.13 -54.03
C GLY A 411 -4.30 18.41 -53.19
N ARG A 412 -5.27 19.34 -53.27
CA ARG A 412 -5.28 20.61 -52.54
C ARG A 412 -6.03 20.51 -51.20
N LEU A 413 -5.84 19.41 -50.48
CA LEU A 413 -6.28 19.34 -49.09
C LEU A 413 -5.43 20.31 -48.25
N ALA A 414 -5.74 21.60 -48.38
CA ALA A 414 -5.10 22.63 -47.58
C ALA A 414 -5.34 22.32 -46.09
N GLN A 415 -4.31 22.38 -45.30
CA GLN A 415 -4.31 22.15 -43.82
C GLN A 415 -5.38 22.95 -43.05
N ARG A 416 -5.94 23.99 -43.67
CA ARG A 416 -6.94 24.90 -43.06
C ARG A 416 -8.37 24.34 -42.96
N HIS A 417 -8.73 23.26 -43.68
CA HIS A 417 -10.09 22.76 -43.75
C HIS A 417 -10.35 21.47 -43.02
N ILE A 418 -9.29 20.86 -42.44
CA ILE A 418 -9.42 19.68 -41.61
C ILE A 418 -9.21 20.13 -40.19
N GLY A 419 -10.29 20.22 -39.38
CA GLY A 419 -10.32 20.72 -38.01
C GLY A 419 -9.45 19.94 -37.01
N GLY A 420 -8.40 19.24 -37.47
CA GLY A 420 -7.59 18.33 -36.65
C GLY A 420 -6.25 18.91 -36.20
N PHE A 421 -5.78 20.04 -36.71
CA PHE A 421 -4.45 20.52 -36.31
C PHE A 421 -4.39 21.06 -34.84
N PRO A 422 -5.36 21.88 -34.41
CA PRO A 422 -5.38 22.34 -33.00
C PRO A 422 -5.65 21.21 -32.04
N LEU A 423 -6.58 20.27 -32.33
CA LEU A 423 -6.89 19.16 -31.46
C LEU A 423 -5.71 18.20 -31.22
N ARG A 424 -4.98 17.87 -32.31
CA ARG A 424 -3.78 17.02 -32.21
C ARG A 424 -2.71 17.62 -31.30
N ARG A 425 -2.48 18.95 -31.40
CA ARG A 425 -1.52 19.64 -30.53
C ARG A 425 -1.96 19.56 -29.07
N VAL A 426 -3.24 19.80 -28.79
CA VAL A 426 -3.81 19.70 -27.45
C VAL A 426 -3.65 18.28 -26.91
N LEU A 427 -3.92 17.26 -27.71
CA LEU A 427 -3.77 15.87 -27.32
C LEU A 427 -2.32 15.50 -27.00
N VAL A 428 -1.35 15.97 -27.81
CA VAL A 428 0.08 15.74 -27.56
C VAL A 428 0.53 16.48 -26.30
N VAL A 429 0.10 17.71 -26.09
CA VAL A 429 0.41 18.48 -24.87
C VAL A 429 -0.16 17.76 -23.64
N GLY A 430 -1.42 17.31 -23.69
CA GLY A 430 -2.03 16.56 -22.58
C GLY A 430 -1.28 15.27 -22.24
N GLN A 431 -0.85 14.52 -23.28
CA GLN A 431 -0.06 13.31 -23.11
C GLN A 431 1.32 13.60 -22.50
N LEU A 432 2.03 14.63 -22.98
CA LEU A 432 3.33 15.04 -22.44
C LEU A 432 3.18 15.56 -21.01
N ALA A 433 2.11 16.33 -20.72
CA ALA A 433 1.83 16.84 -19.40
C ALA A 433 1.58 15.69 -18.38
N LEU A 434 0.81 14.67 -18.77
CA LEU A 434 0.60 13.50 -17.93
C LEU A 434 1.91 12.74 -17.65
N SER A 435 2.72 12.51 -18.70
CA SER A 435 4.03 11.86 -18.52
C SER A 435 4.91 12.64 -17.54
N GLN A 436 4.92 13.97 -17.64
CA GLN A 436 5.68 14.82 -16.71
C GLN A 436 5.14 14.77 -15.29
N LEU A 437 3.82 14.77 -15.11
CA LEU A 437 3.20 14.62 -13.79
C LEU A 437 3.67 13.33 -13.11
N LEU A 438 3.69 12.21 -13.83
CA LEU A 438 4.18 10.92 -13.32
C LEU A 438 5.69 10.97 -13.02
N ILE A 439 6.50 11.61 -13.87
CA ILE A 439 7.95 11.76 -13.63
C ILE A 439 8.20 12.59 -12.35
N ILE A 440 7.52 13.75 -12.23
CA ILE A 440 7.65 14.61 -11.03
C ILE A 440 7.24 13.84 -9.79
N GLY A 441 6.08 13.14 -9.82
CA GLY A 441 5.63 12.31 -8.72
C GLY A 441 6.66 11.25 -8.30
N THR A 442 7.23 10.55 -9.28
CA THR A 442 8.28 9.55 -9.04
C THR A 442 9.51 10.17 -8.37
N ILE A 443 9.98 11.34 -8.83
CA ILE A 443 11.14 12.03 -8.26
C ILE A 443 10.85 12.47 -6.82
N VAL A 444 9.68 13.08 -6.56
CA VAL A 444 9.30 13.57 -5.23
C VAL A 444 9.19 12.41 -4.24
N ILE A 445 8.48 11.33 -4.60
CA ILE A 445 8.33 10.16 -3.73
C ILE A 445 9.70 9.50 -3.47
N THR A 446 10.55 9.37 -4.51
CA THR A 446 11.91 8.84 -4.36
C THR A 446 12.73 9.68 -3.38
N ASN A 447 12.68 11.00 -3.48
CA ASN A 447 13.41 11.91 -2.60
C ASN A 447 12.89 11.83 -1.15
N GLN A 448 11.56 11.76 -0.95
CA GLN A 448 10.98 11.58 0.39
C GLN A 448 11.39 10.24 1.00
N MET A 449 11.34 9.14 0.24
CA MET A 449 11.76 7.82 0.73
C MET A 449 13.26 7.76 1.02
N ARG A 450 14.08 8.43 0.21
CA ARG A 450 15.52 8.55 0.48
C ARG A 450 15.77 9.36 1.76
N TYR A 451 15.07 10.48 1.93
CA TYR A 451 15.13 11.28 3.14
C TYR A 451 14.76 10.44 4.36
N ALA A 452 13.61 9.75 4.34
CA ALA A 452 13.17 8.90 5.43
C ALA A 452 14.16 7.74 5.75
N GLY A 453 14.82 7.18 4.73
CA GLY A 453 15.80 6.10 4.90
C GLY A 453 17.18 6.54 5.41
N GLN A 454 17.58 7.80 5.14
CA GLN A 454 18.92 8.35 5.44
C GLN A 454 18.93 9.31 6.63
N ALA A 455 17.78 9.85 7.04
CA ALA A 455 17.71 10.80 8.14
C ALA A 455 18.16 10.16 9.46
N ASP A 456 18.72 11.00 10.33
CA ASP A 456 19.06 10.60 11.69
C ASP A 456 17.78 10.38 12.48
N LEU A 457 17.57 9.15 12.91
CA LEU A 457 16.41 8.75 13.71
C LEU A 457 16.58 9.11 15.19
N GLY A 458 17.76 9.60 15.60
CA GLY A 458 18.12 9.84 17.00
C GLY A 458 18.57 8.57 17.74
N PHE A 459 18.73 7.45 17.02
CA PHE A 459 19.26 6.20 17.55
C PHE A 459 20.01 5.40 16.47
N ALA A 460 20.85 4.48 16.91
CA ALA A 460 21.56 3.55 16.03
C ALA A 460 20.58 2.48 15.52
N LYS A 461 20.50 2.30 14.20
CA LYS A 461 19.65 1.28 13.55
C LYS A 461 20.46 0.11 12.98
N GLU A 462 21.71 0.35 12.60
CA GLU A 462 22.55 -0.66 11.97
C GLU A 462 23.18 -1.60 12.99
N GLY A 463 23.26 -2.88 12.64
CA GLY A 463 23.86 -3.88 13.49
C GLY A 463 23.07 -4.25 14.75
N ILE A 464 21.81 -3.89 14.85
CA ILE A 464 20.94 -4.26 15.97
C ILE A 464 20.00 -5.38 15.52
N VAL A 465 20.08 -6.49 16.26
CA VAL A 465 19.22 -7.67 16.07
C VAL A 465 18.23 -7.75 17.23
N ILE A 466 16.96 -7.91 16.90
CA ILE A 466 15.88 -8.08 17.88
C ILE A 466 15.50 -9.56 17.93
N LEU A 467 15.63 -10.17 19.09
CA LEU A 467 15.21 -11.53 19.39
C LEU A 467 13.93 -11.49 20.22
N PRO A 468 12.99 -12.43 20.05
CA PRO A 468 11.85 -12.55 20.94
C PRO A 468 12.31 -13.04 22.32
N LEU A 469 11.65 -12.52 23.34
CA LEU A 469 11.80 -12.98 24.73
C LEU A 469 10.52 -13.69 25.15
N PRO A 470 10.44 -15.02 25.01
CA PRO A 470 9.19 -15.75 25.18
C PRO A 470 8.76 -15.90 26.65
N VAL A 471 9.69 -15.73 27.59
CA VAL A 471 9.42 -15.88 29.03
C VAL A 471 10.21 -14.82 29.81
N GLN A 472 9.55 -14.14 30.72
CA GLN A 472 10.13 -13.12 31.61
C GLN A 472 10.68 -13.80 32.92
N ASP A 473 11.68 -14.65 32.74
CA ASP A 473 12.38 -15.34 33.85
C ASP A 473 13.76 -14.67 34.05
N ASN A 474 13.95 -14.04 35.20
CA ASN A 474 15.17 -13.28 35.48
C ASN A 474 16.44 -14.14 35.39
N ALA A 475 16.40 -15.42 35.79
CA ALA A 475 17.56 -16.31 35.73
C ALA A 475 17.92 -16.68 34.29
N LYS A 476 16.90 -17.02 33.48
CA LYS A 476 17.09 -17.30 32.03
C LYS A 476 17.54 -16.06 31.29
N MET A 477 16.95 -14.89 31.59
CA MET A 477 17.33 -13.61 30.95
C MET A 477 18.78 -13.24 31.31
N SER A 478 19.17 -13.31 32.57
CA SER A 478 20.54 -13.04 32.99
C SER A 478 21.55 -14.00 32.33
N THR A 479 21.21 -15.28 32.27
CA THR A 479 22.04 -16.30 31.57
C THR A 479 22.15 -15.97 30.09
N LEU A 480 21.05 -15.67 29.42
CA LEU A 480 21.05 -15.28 28.00
C LEU A 480 21.94 -14.06 27.74
N LYS A 481 21.74 -12.98 28.53
CA LYS A 481 22.53 -11.74 28.42
C LYS A 481 24.04 -12.00 28.62
N SER A 482 24.39 -12.73 29.67
CA SER A 482 25.81 -13.03 29.95
C SER A 482 26.47 -13.85 28.86
N ARG A 483 25.79 -14.88 28.33
CA ARG A 483 26.30 -15.73 27.24
C ARG A 483 26.41 -14.99 25.91
N LEU A 484 25.44 -14.11 25.61
CA LEU A 484 25.48 -13.28 24.40
C LEU A 484 26.65 -12.28 24.46
N LEU A 485 26.86 -11.61 25.61
CA LEU A 485 27.96 -10.65 25.79
C LEU A 485 29.35 -11.30 25.68
N GLN A 486 29.47 -12.61 25.93
CA GLN A 486 30.74 -13.35 25.77
C GLN A 486 31.02 -13.68 24.29
N GLN A 487 30.09 -13.48 23.36
CA GLN A 487 30.32 -13.79 21.94
C GLN A 487 31.13 -12.68 21.28
N PRO A 488 32.17 -13.05 20.51
CA PRO A 488 32.90 -12.08 19.71
C PRO A 488 31.97 -11.30 18.77
N GLY A 489 32.06 -9.97 18.80
CA GLY A 489 31.26 -9.09 17.94
C GLY A 489 29.94 -8.67 18.54
N VAL A 490 29.53 -9.13 19.71
CA VAL A 490 28.40 -8.59 20.47
C VAL A 490 28.93 -7.44 21.35
N GLU A 491 28.39 -6.23 21.14
CA GLU A 491 28.78 -5.02 21.86
C GLU A 491 27.91 -4.77 23.09
N ASN A 492 26.58 -4.92 22.94
CA ASN A 492 25.62 -4.68 24.00
C ASN A 492 24.42 -5.61 23.86
N VAL A 493 23.75 -5.88 24.98
CA VAL A 493 22.48 -6.63 25.04
C VAL A 493 21.53 -5.95 25.99
N SER A 494 20.31 -5.66 25.54
CA SER A 494 19.27 -5.01 26.33
C SER A 494 17.96 -5.78 26.23
N PHE A 495 17.26 -5.89 27.34
CA PHE A 495 15.88 -6.37 27.38
C PHE A 495 14.92 -5.19 27.39
N CYS A 496 13.86 -5.28 26.60
CA CYS A 496 12.86 -4.24 26.53
C CYS A 496 11.48 -4.80 26.13
N TYR A 497 10.45 -4.03 26.43
CA TYR A 497 9.13 -4.25 25.87
C TYR A 497 9.14 -4.03 24.35
N GLN A 498 9.69 -2.91 23.94
CA GLN A 498 9.76 -2.49 22.53
C GLN A 498 11.06 -1.73 22.24
N ALA A 499 11.66 -2.04 21.11
CA ALA A 499 12.77 -1.24 20.56
C ALA A 499 12.29 0.18 20.15
N PRO A 500 13.21 1.13 19.91
CA PRO A 500 12.87 2.31 19.12
C PRO A 500 12.32 1.91 17.77
N ALA A 501 11.46 2.76 17.17
CA ALA A 501 10.82 2.46 15.89
C ALA A 501 10.04 1.13 15.90
N ASP A 502 9.18 0.94 16.88
CA ASP A 502 8.20 -0.13 16.93
C ASP A 502 6.81 0.42 16.60
N GLN A 503 6.01 -0.32 15.83
CA GLN A 503 4.64 0.11 15.43
C GLN A 503 3.66 0.15 16.61
N GLY A 504 3.90 -0.64 17.66
CA GLY A 504 3.09 -0.63 18.86
C GLY A 504 3.35 0.61 19.71
N ILE A 505 2.30 1.26 20.16
CA ILE A 505 2.38 2.36 21.12
C ILE A 505 1.89 1.87 22.48
N ASN A 506 2.81 1.82 23.47
CA ASN A 506 2.44 1.61 24.86
C ASN A 506 2.40 2.97 25.56
N ALA A 507 1.24 3.60 25.59
CA ALA A 507 1.06 4.93 26.17
C ALA A 507 0.21 4.86 27.44
N THR A 508 0.47 5.77 28.36
CA THR A 508 -0.24 5.83 29.63
C THR A 508 -0.39 7.26 30.12
N THR A 509 -1.28 7.45 31.08
CA THR A 509 -1.41 8.75 31.77
C THR A 509 -0.15 9.10 32.56
N VAL A 510 0.09 10.37 32.68
CA VAL A 510 1.26 10.93 33.38
C VAL A 510 0.83 12.09 34.25
N ARG A 511 1.46 12.20 35.43
CA ARG A 511 1.35 13.34 36.34
C ARG A 511 2.73 13.76 36.83
N PHE A 512 3.01 15.05 36.76
CA PHE A 512 4.32 15.60 37.05
C PHE A 512 4.35 16.33 38.40
N GLY A 513 5.35 16.02 39.21
CA GLY A 513 5.61 16.70 40.47
C GLY A 513 4.44 16.62 41.46
N GLY A 514 4.13 17.75 42.06
CA GLY A 514 3.01 17.89 43.01
C GLY A 514 1.68 18.29 42.37
N ARG A 515 1.50 18.15 41.04
CA ARG A 515 0.24 18.47 40.38
C ARG A 515 -0.87 17.53 40.89
N ALA A 516 -2.09 18.05 41.02
CA ALA A 516 -3.22 17.31 41.60
C ALA A 516 -3.82 16.29 40.59
N GLU A 517 -3.81 16.65 39.32
CA GLU A 517 -4.45 15.89 38.25
C GLU A 517 -3.42 15.33 37.26
N ASP A 518 -3.80 14.31 36.50
CA ASP A 518 -3.01 13.81 35.40
C ASP A 518 -2.97 14.85 34.27
N GLU A 519 -1.88 14.87 33.49
CA GLU A 519 -1.68 15.77 32.38
C GLU A 519 -2.68 15.45 31.25
N ASN A 520 -2.96 16.45 30.40
CA ASN A 520 -3.90 16.28 29.28
C ASN A 520 -3.24 15.64 28.03
N PHE A 521 -2.24 14.81 28.22
CA PHE A 521 -1.61 14.03 27.16
C PHE A 521 -1.17 12.66 27.72
N LEU A 522 -0.95 11.71 26.80
CA LEU A 522 -0.39 10.42 27.13
C LEU A 522 1.12 10.42 26.92
N ILE A 523 1.86 9.73 27.79
CA ILE A 523 3.30 9.51 27.63
C ILE A 523 3.55 8.08 27.14
N VAL A 524 4.36 7.94 26.09
CA VAL A 524 4.79 6.63 25.61
C VAL A 524 5.82 6.05 26.57
N THR A 525 5.59 4.82 27.03
CA THR A 525 6.51 4.15 27.93
C THR A 525 7.39 3.16 27.18
N LYS A 526 8.69 3.24 27.41
CA LYS A 526 9.68 2.24 27.03
C LYS A 526 10.11 1.50 28.29
N ASP A 527 9.45 0.38 28.56
CA ASP A 527 9.86 -0.50 29.64
C ASP A 527 11.12 -1.25 29.21
N ALA A 528 12.28 -0.96 29.83
CA ALA A 528 13.59 -1.43 29.39
C ALA A 528 14.59 -1.50 30.54
N ASP A 529 15.66 -2.28 30.34
CA ASP A 529 16.79 -2.33 31.27
C ASP A 529 17.76 -1.15 31.07
N GLU A 530 18.76 -1.03 31.96
CA GLU A 530 19.76 0.00 31.93
C GLU A 530 20.65 -0.01 30.67
N ALA A 531 20.69 -1.13 29.94
CA ALA A 531 21.43 -1.27 28.71
C ALA A 531 20.71 -0.68 27.49
N TYR A 532 19.44 -0.28 27.60
CA TYR A 532 18.66 0.23 26.48
C TYR A 532 19.31 1.45 25.82
N VAL A 533 19.62 2.46 26.64
CA VAL A 533 20.23 3.69 26.13
C VAL A 533 21.54 3.43 25.37
N PRO A 534 22.53 2.71 25.92
CA PRO A 534 23.76 2.42 25.17
C PRO A 534 23.58 1.44 24.00
N THR A 535 22.66 0.47 24.09
CA THR A 535 22.41 -0.49 22.98
C THR A 535 21.89 0.24 21.74
N PHE A 536 20.97 1.15 21.90
CA PHE A 536 20.41 1.94 20.81
C PHE A 536 21.16 3.24 20.55
N GLY A 537 22.23 3.54 21.31
CA GLY A 537 23.04 4.75 21.10
C GLY A 537 22.26 6.05 21.33
N LEU A 538 21.30 6.04 22.24
CA LEU A 538 20.51 7.24 22.59
C LEU A 538 21.38 8.26 23.30
N THR A 539 21.22 9.54 22.97
CA THR A 539 22.04 10.64 23.51
C THR A 539 21.39 11.23 24.75
N MET A 540 22.09 11.18 25.88
CA MET A 540 21.67 11.87 27.09
C MET A 540 22.03 13.38 27.00
N LEU A 541 21.07 14.23 27.31
CA LEU A 541 21.26 15.71 27.36
C LEU A 541 21.60 16.20 28.75
N ALA A 542 21.03 15.57 29.80
CA ALA A 542 21.27 15.93 31.17
C ALA A 542 21.00 14.75 32.11
N GLY A 543 21.62 14.76 33.27
CA GLY A 543 21.45 13.74 34.27
C GLY A 543 22.17 12.44 33.91
N ARG A 544 21.56 11.32 34.25
CA ARG A 544 22.08 9.95 34.02
C ARG A 544 21.00 9.01 33.52
N ASN A 545 21.45 7.85 33.03
CA ASN A 545 20.54 6.75 32.67
C ASN A 545 19.90 6.11 33.93
N ILE A 546 18.83 5.32 33.74
CA ILE A 546 18.24 4.48 34.79
C ILE A 546 19.26 3.48 35.31
N THR A 547 19.13 3.11 36.58
CA THR A 547 19.92 2.03 37.19
C THR A 547 19.18 0.69 37.11
N HIS A 548 19.95 -0.40 37.21
CA HIS A 548 19.37 -1.73 37.21
C HIS A 548 18.27 -1.90 38.29
N SER A 549 17.06 -2.32 37.85
CA SER A 549 15.95 -2.56 38.73
C SER A 549 14.92 -3.46 38.06
N ASP A 550 14.33 -4.38 38.83
CA ASP A 550 13.23 -5.25 38.35
C ASP A 550 11.90 -4.49 38.20
N THR A 551 11.77 -3.36 38.88
CA THR A 551 10.54 -2.56 38.88
C THR A 551 10.87 -1.08 38.62
N THR A 552 9.85 -0.31 38.27
CA THR A 552 10.00 1.15 38.04
C THR A 552 10.42 1.86 39.34
N ARG A 553 11.62 2.40 39.35
CA ARG A 553 12.18 3.25 40.40
C ARG A 553 12.59 4.64 39.91
N GLU A 554 12.93 4.76 38.65
CA GLU A 554 13.48 5.95 38.02
C GLU A 554 12.89 6.12 36.62
N PHE A 555 12.93 7.34 36.11
CA PHE A 555 12.49 7.70 34.78
C PHE A 555 13.56 8.51 34.04
N VAL A 556 13.70 8.24 32.73
CA VAL A 556 14.40 9.11 31.77
C VAL A 556 13.38 9.63 30.76
N LEU A 557 13.34 10.93 30.53
CA LEU A 557 12.41 11.58 29.60
C LEU A 557 13.12 11.98 28.31
N ASN A 558 12.36 12.17 27.20
CA ASN A 558 12.84 12.85 26.01
C ASN A 558 12.50 14.35 26.03
N GLU A 559 13.03 15.14 25.04
CA GLU A 559 12.77 16.57 24.91
C GLU A 559 11.29 16.86 24.67
N ALA A 560 10.59 16.02 23.88
CA ALA A 560 9.15 16.16 23.63
C ALA A 560 8.33 16.08 24.92
N ALA A 561 8.73 15.22 25.88
CA ALA A 561 8.09 15.15 27.18
C ALA A 561 8.30 16.43 28.00
N LEU A 562 9.49 17.04 27.96
CA LEU A 562 9.73 18.34 28.62
C LEU A 562 8.82 19.42 28.04
N LYS A 563 8.72 19.49 26.73
CA LYS A 563 7.85 20.45 26.03
C LYS A 563 6.39 20.25 26.41
N ALA A 564 5.91 19.02 26.43
CA ALA A 564 4.54 18.70 26.81
C ALA A 564 4.23 19.04 28.27
N LEU A 565 5.23 18.90 29.16
CA LEU A 565 5.15 19.29 30.57
C LEU A 565 5.31 20.80 30.81
N ASN A 566 5.57 21.60 29.74
CA ASN A 566 5.86 23.03 29.79
C ASN A 566 7.13 23.36 30.60
N LEU A 567 8.16 22.52 30.56
CA LEU A 567 9.46 22.74 31.20
C LEU A 567 10.42 23.43 30.21
N LYS A 568 11.19 24.42 30.70
CA LYS A 568 12.09 25.24 29.88
C LYS A 568 13.47 24.61 29.72
N SER A 569 13.88 23.76 30.64
CA SER A 569 15.21 23.16 30.63
C SER A 569 15.17 21.72 31.17
N PRO A 570 16.11 20.85 30.76
CA PRO A 570 16.26 19.52 31.33
C PRO A 570 16.47 19.51 32.86
N GLN A 571 17.13 20.55 33.39
CA GLN A 571 17.44 20.66 34.82
C GLN A 571 16.20 20.85 35.69
N GLU A 572 15.12 21.45 35.14
CA GLU A 572 13.85 21.61 35.85
C GLU A 572 13.14 20.25 36.06
N ALA A 573 13.41 19.27 35.19
CA ALA A 573 12.80 17.93 35.31
C ALA A 573 13.55 17.02 36.29
N ILE A 574 14.89 17.12 36.33
CA ILE A 574 15.74 16.21 37.14
C ILE A 574 15.43 16.33 38.62
N GLY A 575 15.21 15.19 39.27
CA GLY A 575 14.85 15.10 40.69
C GLY A 575 13.36 15.24 40.99
N GLN A 576 12.57 15.72 40.06
CA GLN A 576 11.10 15.77 40.21
C GLN A 576 10.48 14.36 40.10
N ILE A 577 9.39 14.15 40.83
CA ILE A 577 8.70 12.88 40.82
C ILE A 577 7.74 12.80 39.64
N LEU A 578 7.85 11.72 38.87
CA LEU A 578 6.90 11.39 37.82
C LEU A 578 6.00 10.24 38.29
N TYR A 579 4.70 10.38 38.01
CA TYR A 579 3.71 9.33 38.22
C TYR A 579 3.18 8.89 36.86
N THR A 580 3.13 7.56 36.63
CA THR A 580 2.59 6.98 35.40
C THR A 580 1.62 5.87 35.74
N SER A 581 0.83 5.43 34.74
CA SER A 581 -0.15 4.35 34.93
C SER A 581 -1.11 4.62 36.09
N LYS A 582 -1.69 5.82 36.12
CA LYS A 582 -2.61 6.29 37.19
C LYS A 582 -1.96 6.26 38.58
N GLY A 583 -0.71 6.64 38.66
CA GLY A 583 0.06 6.67 39.91
C GLY A 583 0.56 5.33 40.40
N ARG A 584 0.26 4.23 39.71
CA ARG A 584 0.76 2.88 40.09
C ARG A 584 2.28 2.76 40.00
N ARG A 585 2.89 3.53 39.12
CA ARG A 585 4.34 3.63 38.93
C ARG A 585 4.77 5.06 39.28
N LYS A 586 5.77 5.22 40.14
CA LYS A 586 6.29 6.51 40.58
C LYS A 586 7.79 6.44 40.80
N GLY A 587 8.48 7.54 40.55
CA GLY A 587 9.92 7.66 40.79
C GLY A 587 10.44 9.03 40.37
N PRO A 588 11.69 9.38 40.74
CA PRO A 588 12.34 10.58 40.29
C PRO A 588 12.73 10.46 38.82
N ILE A 589 12.68 11.59 38.12
CA ILE A 589 13.30 11.76 36.82
C ILE A 589 14.80 11.91 37.04
N VAL A 590 15.60 10.98 36.51
CA VAL A 590 17.05 10.96 36.72
C VAL A 590 17.85 11.47 35.54
N GLY A 591 17.20 11.57 34.36
CA GLY A 591 17.84 12.03 33.16
C GLY A 591 16.87 12.48 32.10
N VAL A 592 17.43 13.23 31.15
CA VAL A 592 16.74 13.68 29.94
C VAL A 592 17.59 13.31 28.74
N MET A 593 16.98 12.70 27.74
CA MET A 593 17.60 12.30 26.47
C MET A 593 17.10 13.15 25.32
N LYS A 594 17.89 13.21 24.25
CA LYS A 594 17.49 13.81 22.99
C LYS A 594 16.29 13.07 22.40
N ASP A 595 15.48 13.78 21.64
CA ASP A 595 14.37 13.20 20.91
C ASP A 595 14.85 12.14 19.91
N PHE A 596 14.05 11.06 19.78
CA PHE A 596 14.27 10.03 18.78
C PHE A 596 12.93 9.60 18.18
N HIS A 597 12.95 9.17 16.93
CA HIS A 597 11.77 8.73 16.23
C HIS A 597 11.27 7.37 16.74
N ASN A 598 10.04 7.34 17.29
CA ASN A 598 9.42 6.11 17.78
C ASN A 598 8.67 5.34 16.69
N GLY A 599 8.31 5.99 15.60
CA GLY A 599 7.58 5.42 14.47
C GLY A 599 8.07 5.97 13.13
N SER A 600 7.21 5.94 12.12
CA SER A 600 7.51 6.48 10.81
C SER A 600 7.56 8.01 10.81
N PHE A 601 8.18 8.61 9.80
CA PHE A 601 8.18 10.09 9.58
C PHE A 601 6.79 10.68 9.29
N ARG A 602 5.74 9.87 9.26
CA ARG A 602 4.35 10.33 9.22
C ARG A 602 3.88 10.88 10.56
N GLN A 603 4.50 10.42 11.65
CA GLN A 603 4.13 10.79 13.02
C GLN A 603 5.15 11.77 13.62
N SER A 604 4.69 12.68 14.45
CA SER A 604 5.55 13.51 15.30
C SER A 604 6.20 12.66 16.39
N ILE A 605 7.32 13.11 16.93
CA ILE A 605 7.97 12.44 18.06
C ILE A 605 7.11 12.69 19.31
N PRO A 606 6.55 11.63 19.92
CA PRO A 606 5.70 11.78 21.09
C PRO A 606 6.52 12.04 22.36
N PRO A 607 5.89 12.49 23.46
CA PRO A 607 6.45 12.39 24.80
C PRO A 607 6.80 10.96 25.16
N ILE A 608 8.04 10.67 25.52
CA ILE A 608 8.54 9.31 25.82
C ILE A 608 9.17 9.30 27.22
N CYS A 609 8.92 8.24 27.98
CA CYS A 609 9.70 7.93 29.16
C CYS A 609 10.25 6.51 29.10
N ILE A 610 11.50 6.33 29.51
CA ILE A 610 12.15 5.03 29.75
C ILE A 610 12.06 4.72 31.23
N ARG A 611 11.67 3.48 31.58
CA ARG A 611 11.61 2.98 32.95
C ARG A 611 11.89 1.47 32.96
N SER A 612 12.22 0.90 34.12
CA SER A 612 12.37 -0.55 34.27
C SER A 612 11.05 -1.20 34.68
N ASP A 613 10.68 -2.31 34.03
CA ASP A 613 9.60 -3.21 34.42
C ASP A 613 9.84 -4.57 33.77
N VAL A 614 10.55 -5.46 34.46
CA VAL A 614 11.00 -6.76 33.94
C VAL A 614 9.84 -7.63 33.48
N GLY A 615 8.69 -7.57 34.16
CA GLY A 615 7.49 -8.33 33.81
C GLY A 615 6.88 -7.92 32.43
N SER A 616 7.31 -6.79 31.89
CA SER A 616 6.82 -6.28 30.61
C SER A 616 7.75 -6.60 29.43
N TYR A 617 8.97 -7.11 29.63
CA TYR A 617 9.93 -7.29 28.55
C TYR A 617 9.50 -8.40 27.58
N LEU A 618 9.48 -8.07 26.28
CA LEU A 618 9.10 -8.98 25.19
C LEU A 618 10.22 -9.21 24.18
N SER A 619 11.29 -8.41 24.23
CA SER A 619 12.37 -8.41 23.25
C SER A 619 13.74 -8.36 23.91
N CYS A 620 14.69 -9.03 23.27
CA CYS A 620 16.10 -8.92 23.56
C CYS A 620 16.78 -8.25 22.36
N ALA A 621 17.23 -7.02 22.52
CA ALA A 621 17.98 -6.28 21.51
C ALA A 621 19.47 -6.56 21.68
N VAL A 622 20.14 -6.98 20.62
CA VAL A 622 21.56 -7.31 20.60
C VAL A 622 22.27 -6.40 19.61
N ARG A 623 23.17 -5.57 20.07
CA ARG A 623 24.02 -4.74 19.22
C ARG A 623 25.24 -5.51 18.80
N LEU A 624 25.42 -5.65 17.49
CA LEU A 624 26.52 -6.33 16.86
C LEU A 624 27.48 -5.35 16.19
N ASN A 625 28.77 -5.65 16.21
CA ASN A 625 29.68 -5.04 15.25
C ASN A 625 29.28 -5.50 13.83
N VAL A 626 29.07 -4.57 12.92
CA VAL A 626 28.55 -4.84 11.57
C VAL A 626 29.36 -5.88 10.81
N GLY A 627 30.67 -5.92 11.01
CA GLY A 627 31.57 -6.91 10.38
C GLY A 627 31.44 -8.34 10.92
N SER A 628 30.87 -8.54 12.12
CA SER A 628 30.79 -9.83 12.81
C SER A 628 29.42 -10.51 12.70
N ALA A 629 28.41 -9.87 12.13
CA ALA A 629 27.05 -10.41 12.07
C ALA A 629 26.99 -11.84 11.50
N ARG A 630 27.74 -12.11 10.45
CA ARG A 630 27.77 -13.43 9.79
C ARG A 630 28.24 -14.57 10.70
N THR A 631 29.16 -14.30 11.63
CA THR A 631 29.69 -15.28 12.59
C THR A 631 28.90 -15.30 13.89
N SER A 632 28.35 -14.17 14.31
CA SER A 632 27.62 -14.04 15.58
C SER A 632 26.22 -14.62 15.51
N LEU A 633 25.49 -14.51 14.39
CA LEU A 633 24.10 -14.99 14.27
C LEU A 633 23.94 -16.50 14.58
N PRO A 634 24.79 -17.42 14.04
CA PRO A 634 24.67 -18.85 14.37
C PRO A 634 24.97 -19.14 15.85
N ALA A 635 25.90 -18.39 16.45
CA ALA A 635 26.19 -18.52 17.88
C ALA A 635 25.03 -18.02 18.75
N MET A 636 24.39 -16.91 18.36
CA MET A 636 23.21 -16.39 19.02
C MET A 636 22.03 -17.37 18.94
N GLU A 637 21.81 -17.99 17.78
CA GLU A 637 20.79 -19.03 17.60
C GLU A 637 21.01 -20.19 18.55
N LYS A 638 22.23 -20.69 18.63
CA LYS A 638 22.59 -21.78 19.55
C LYS A 638 22.33 -21.39 21.00
N ILE A 639 22.82 -20.22 21.45
CA ILE A 639 22.66 -19.74 22.82
C ILE A 639 21.18 -19.56 23.16
N TRP A 640 20.40 -18.95 22.26
CA TRP A 640 18.99 -18.70 22.47
C TRP A 640 18.19 -20.01 22.52
N THR A 641 18.46 -20.94 21.61
CA THR A 641 17.79 -22.25 21.56
C THR A 641 18.12 -23.10 22.78
N GLU A 642 19.34 -23.04 23.30
CA GLU A 642 19.71 -23.72 24.54
C GLU A 642 19.03 -23.08 25.78
N THR A 643 18.77 -21.76 25.74
CA THR A 643 18.10 -21.06 26.85
C THR A 643 16.58 -21.26 26.81
N PHE A 644 16.00 -21.30 25.59
CA PHE A 644 14.58 -21.47 25.37
C PHE A 644 14.29 -22.66 24.43
N PRO A 645 14.62 -23.90 24.85
CA PRO A 645 14.54 -25.07 23.97
C PRO A 645 13.12 -25.40 23.53
N GLU A 646 12.11 -24.88 24.21
CA GLU A 646 10.68 -25.12 23.93
C GLU A 646 10.14 -24.19 22.85
N PHE A 647 10.85 -23.12 22.48
CA PHE A 647 10.40 -22.11 21.53
C PHE A 647 11.17 -22.19 20.21
N ILE A 648 10.68 -21.51 19.18
CA ILE A 648 11.32 -21.41 17.89
C ILE A 648 12.16 -20.14 17.86
N TYR A 649 13.44 -20.28 17.54
CA TYR A 649 14.33 -19.15 17.32
C TYR A 649 13.88 -18.33 16.12
N SER A 650 13.83 -17.02 16.29
CA SER A 650 13.68 -16.07 15.20
C SER A 650 14.40 -14.79 15.55
N TYR A 651 14.76 -14.02 14.54
CA TYR A 651 15.34 -12.70 14.71
C TYR A 651 14.89 -11.77 13.58
N GLN A 652 15.00 -10.48 13.82
CA GLN A 652 14.79 -9.46 12.81
C GLN A 652 15.79 -8.34 13.02
N PHE A 653 16.39 -7.84 11.94
CA PHE A 653 17.21 -6.64 12.04
C PHE A 653 16.34 -5.41 12.23
N LEU A 654 16.83 -4.45 13.03
CA LEU A 654 16.07 -3.23 13.33
C LEU A 654 15.87 -2.35 12.08
N ASP A 655 16.85 -2.28 11.20
CA ASP A 655 16.76 -1.57 9.93
C ASP A 655 15.75 -2.20 8.94
N GLU A 656 15.62 -3.54 8.93
CA GLU A 656 14.56 -4.24 8.19
C GLU A 656 13.18 -3.87 8.76
N ARG A 657 13.03 -3.87 10.09
CA ARG A 657 11.79 -3.49 10.76
C ARG A 657 11.38 -2.04 10.44
N ILE A 658 12.35 -1.12 10.39
CA ILE A 658 12.11 0.27 9.98
C ILE A 658 11.72 0.33 8.50
N ALA A 659 12.33 -0.49 7.65
CA ALA A 659 11.99 -0.55 6.23
C ALA A 659 10.55 -1.00 5.98
N ASP A 660 10.00 -1.85 6.86
CA ASP A 660 8.61 -2.32 6.79
C ASP A 660 7.59 -1.20 6.98
N PHE A 661 7.92 -0.11 7.71
CA PHE A 661 7.05 1.07 7.82
C PHE A 661 6.73 1.73 6.49
N TYR A 662 7.65 1.63 5.53
CA TYR A 662 7.55 2.25 4.22
C TYR A 662 7.30 1.23 3.10
N ALA A 663 6.91 0.01 3.43
CA ALA A 663 6.69 -1.07 2.45
C ALA A 663 5.62 -0.68 1.41
N LEU A 664 4.50 -0.10 1.86
CA LEU A 664 3.44 0.42 0.98
C LEU A 664 3.91 1.59 0.13
N ASP A 665 4.67 2.53 0.69
CA ASP A 665 5.21 3.67 -0.05
C ASP A 665 6.20 3.22 -1.12
N LYS A 666 7.06 2.25 -0.82
CA LYS A 666 7.98 1.63 -1.80
C LYS A 666 7.22 0.89 -2.90
N LEU A 667 6.15 0.20 -2.56
CA LEU A 667 5.28 -0.45 -3.53
C LEU A 667 4.64 0.59 -4.46
N MET A 668 4.04 1.65 -3.90
CA MET A 668 3.44 2.74 -4.67
C MET A 668 4.47 3.42 -5.58
N LEU A 669 5.70 3.65 -5.08
CA LEU A 669 6.82 4.17 -5.88
C LEU A 669 7.17 3.24 -7.05
N THR A 670 7.22 1.94 -6.81
CA THR A 670 7.51 0.94 -7.86
C THR A 670 6.43 0.96 -8.94
N LEU A 671 5.16 0.91 -8.55
CA LEU A 671 4.03 0.98 -9.48
C LEU A 671 4.03 2.28 -10.28
N LEU A 672 4.21 3.42 -9.61
CA LEU A 672 4.26 4.73 -10.26
C LEU A 672 5.43 4.83 -11.24
N SER A 673 6.60 4.30 -10.89
CA SER A 673 7.78 4.28 -11.75
C SER A 673 7.54 3.45 -13.04
N VAL A 674 6.93 2.28 -12.90
CA VAL A 674 6.54 1.42 -14.03
C VAL A 674 5.52 2.14 -14.91
N PHE A 675 4.51 2.76 -14.32
CA PHE A 675 3.48 3.50 -15.06
C PHE A 675 4.06 4.74 -15.78
N ALA A 676 4.99 5.45 -15.13
CA ALA A 676 5.70 6.57 -15.77
C ALA A 676 6.52 6.08 -16.98
N LEU A 677 7.24 4.97 -16.84
CA LEU A 677 8.01 4.39 -17.95
C LEU A 677 7.10 3.97 -19.11
N ILE A 678 5.96 3.34 -18.82
CA ILE A 678 4.98 2.95 -19.85
C ILE A 678 4.36 4.17 -20.52
N ALA A 679 4.01 5.22 -19.76
CA ALA A 679 3.47 6.46 -20.31
C ALA A 679 4.48 7.14 -21.25
N ILE A 680 5.75 7.19 -20.85
CA ILE A 680 6.85 7.71 -21.69
C ILE A 680 6.98 6.86 -22.94
N PHE A 681 7.00 5.55 -22.84
CA PHE A 681 7.15 4.64 -23.97
C PHE A 681 6.01 4.80 -24.99
N ILE A 682 4.76 4.86 -24.51
CA ILE A 682 3.58 5.12 -25.37
C ILE A 682 3.70 6.50 -26.01
N GLY A 683 4.19 7.49 -25.27
CA GLY A 683 4.48 8.82 -25.77
C GLY A 683 5.50 8.81 -26.91
N CYS A 684 6.59 8.09 -26.74
CA CYS A 684 7.60 7.89 -27.79
C CYS A 684 7.02 7.25 -29.06
N LEU A 685 6.21 6.19 -28.91
CA LEU A 685 5.53 5.54 -30.03
C LEU A 685 4.62 6.52 -30.78
N GLY A 686 3.90 7.39 -30.08
CA GLY A 686 3.05 8.42 -30.65
C GLY A 686 3.82 9.48 -31.43
N LEU A 687 4.86 10.02 -30.80
CA LEU A 687 5.76 10.99 -31.40
C LEU A 687 6.46 10.39 -32.62
N PHE A 688 6.98 9.17 -32.52
CA PHE A 688 7.60 8.46 -33.62
C PHE A 688 6.69 8.34 -34.85
N GLY A 689 5.45 7.92 -34.64
CA GLY A 689 4.46 7.82 -35.71
C GLY A 689 4.10 9.17 -36.32
N LEU A 690 3.92 10.20 -35.49
CA LEU A 690 3.59 11.55 -35.93
C LEU A 690 4.73 12.18 -36.77
N VAL A 691 5.98 12.05 -36.27
CA VAL A 691 7.16 12.56 -37.01
C VAL A 691 7.36 11.81 -38.30
N SER A 692 7.21 10.48 -38.33
CA SER A 692 7.25 9.70 -39.58
C SER A 692 6.26 10.19 -40.62
N PHE A 693 5.06 10.57 -40.19
CA PHE A 693 4.05 11.15 -41.07
C PHE A 693 4.44 12.54 -41.57
N MET A 694 4.88 13.44 -40.67
CA MET A 694 5.31 14.81 -41.03
C MET A 694 6.49 14.78 -42.00
N VAL A 695 7.46 13.89 -41.81
CA VAL A 695 8.58 13.65 -42.69
C VAL A 695 8.08 13.23 -44.09
N ALA A 696 7.16 12.25 -44.13
CA ALA A 696 6.60 11.77 -45.39
C ALA A 696 5.84 12.88 -46.15
N GLN A 697 5.17 13.78 -45.42
CA GLN A 697 4.46 14.93 -46.04
C GLN A 697 5.40 16.00 -46.57
N LYS A 698 6.55 16.23 -45.91
CA LYS A 698 7.54 17.25 -46.22
C LYS A 698 8.73 16.72 -47.04
N THR A 699 8.65 15.51 -47.58
CA THR A 699 9.77 14.85 -48.29
C THR A 699 10.27 15.71 -49.47
N LYS A 700 9.39 16.33 -50.25
CA LYS A 700 9.77 17.24 -51.33
C LYS A 700 10.47 18.52 -50.83
N GLU A 701 9.94 19.12 -49.72
CA GLU A 701 10.55 20.30 -49.08
C GLU A 701 11.95 19.96 -48.54
N ILE A 702 12.11 18.81 -47.91
CA ILE A 702 13.41 18.31 -47.41
C ILE A 702 14.37 18.10 -48.59
N GLY A 703 13.93 17.49 -49.68
CA GLY A 703 14.71 17.28 -50.90
C GLY A 703 15.23 18.59 -51.47
N VAL A 704 14.37 19.60 -51.66
CA VAL A 704 14.75 20.94 -52.17
C VAL A 704 15.77 21.60 -51.23
N ARG A 705 15.50 21.61 -49.92
CA ARG A 705 16.44 22.21 -48.92
C ARG A 705 17.79 21.53 -48.94
N LYS A 706 17.83 20.21 -49.11
CA LYS A 706 19.07 19.44 -49.18
C LYS A 706 19.89 19.75 -50.43
N VAL A 707 19.23 19.90 -51.58
CA VAL A 707 19.89 20.34 -52.79
C VAL A 707 20.46 21.76 -52.65
N LEU A 708 19.77 22.63 -51.86
CA LEU A 708 20.22 23.97 -51.51
C LEU A 708 21.29 24.01 -50.39
N GLY A 709 21.81 22.85 -49.93
CA GLY A 709 22.91 22.76 -49.00
C GLY A 709 22.51 22.73 -47.51
N ALA A 710 21.24 22.47 -47.18
CA ALA A 710 20.82 22.38 -45.79
C ALA A 710 21.50 21.19 -45.06
N SER A 711 22.08 21.44 -43.88
CA SER A 711 22.70 20.44 -43.06
C SER A 711 21.64 19.51 -42.42
N VAL A 712 22.05 18.27 -42.02
CA VAL A 712 21.20 17.33 -41.34
C VAL A 712 20.65 17.94 -40.04
N LEU A 713 21.48 18.70 -39.32
CA LEU A 713 21.10 19.34 -38.06
C LEU A 713 19.99 20.40 -38.28
N SER A 714 20.04 21.18 -39.39
CA SER A 714 19.00 22.16 -39.69
C SER A 714 17.64 21.51 -39.99
N ILE A 715 17.64 20.32 -40.58
CA ILE A 715 16.43 19.56 -40.87
C ILE A 715 15.88 18.94 -39.54
N VAL A 716 16.75 18.39 -38.69
CA VAL A 716 16.36 17.89 -37.38
C VAL A 716 15.76 19.01 -36.53
N TRP A 717 16.38 20.21 -36.54
CA TRP A 717 15.86 21.34 -35.77
C TRP A 717 14.51 21.84 -36.31
N LEU A 718 14.29 21.82 -37.61
CA LEU A 718 13.00 22.19 -38.19
C LEU A 718 11.83 21.39 -37.66
N PHE A 719 12.02 20.09 -37.44
CA PHE A 719 11.00 19.22 -36.81
C PHE A 719 11.02 19.35 -35.30
N GLY A 720 12.21 19.42 -34.66
CA GLY A 720 12.39 19.48 -33.23
C GLY A 720 11.73 20.68 -32.56
N GLN A 721 11.82 21.87 -33.15
CA GLN A 721 11.32 23.12 -32.57
C GLN A 721 9.81 23.10 -32.25
N GLU A 722 8.99 22.37 -33.02
CA GLU A 722 7.57 22.24 -32.76
C GLU A 722 7.33 21.41 -31.48
N PHE A 723 8.04 20.29 -31.32
CA PHE A 723 7.93 19.44 -30.14
C PHE A 723 8.53 20.08 -28.89
N VAL A 724 9.61 20.86 -29.04
CA VAL A 724 10.15 21.70 -27.95
C VAL A 724 9.07 22.65 -27.41
N ARG A 725 8.36 23.36 -28.28
CA ARG A 725 7.26 24.26 -27.89
C ARG A 725 6.13 23.50 -27.16
N LEU A 726 5.71 22.36 -27.72
CA LEU A 726 4.64 21.55 -27.11
C LEU A 726 5.06 21.01 -25.73
N THR A 727 6.33 20.60 -25.60
CA THR A 727 6.87 20.14 -24.30
C THR A 727 6.94 21.28 -23.28
N LEU A 728 7.35 22.47 -23.68
CA LEU A 728 7.37 23.66 -22.81
C LEU A 728 5.96 24.00 -22.31
N ILE A 729 4.95 23.96 -23.18
CA ILE A 729 3.56 24.17 -22.79
C ILE A 729 3.12 23.08 -21.79
N ALA A 730 3.50 21.81 -22.04
CA ALA A 730 3.20 20.71 -21.16
C ALA A 730 3.84 20.87 -19.77
N ILE A 731 5.09 21.37 -19.69
CA ILE A 731 5.79 21.71 -18.43
C ILE A 731 4.99 22.74 -17.63
N VAL A 732 4.56 23.82 -18.31
CA VAL A 732 3.81 24.91 -17.64
C VAL A 732 2.48 24.40 -17.08
N ILE A 733 1.83 23.43 -17.72
CA ILE A 733 0.57 22.84 -17.27
C ILE A 733 0.81 21.79 -16.18
N ALA A 734 1.79 20.90 -16.39
CA ALA A 734 2.04 19.78 -15.50
C ALA A 734 2.64 20.20 -14.16
N SER A 735 3.53 21.20 -14.14
CA SER A 735 4.25 21.59 -12.93
C SER A 735 3.35 22.07 -11.79
N PRO A 736 2.36 22.96 -12.01
CA PRO A 736 1.45 23.36 -10.93
C PRO A 736 0.58 22.21 -10.42
N LEU A 737 0.10 21.35 -11.33
CA LEU A 737 -0.72 20.19 -10.97
C LEU A 737 0.07 19.16 -10.18
N ALA A 738 1.30 18.88 -10.62
CA ALA A 738 2.19 17.97 -9.91
C ALA A 738 2.60 18.52 -8.54
N TRP A 739 2.91 19.83 -8.47
CA TRP A 739 3.22 20.48 -7.20
C TRP A 739 2.06 20.38 -6.21
N TRP A 740 0.85 20.68 -6.66
CA TRP A 740 -0.35 20.58 -5.81
C TRP A 740 -0.58 19.16 -5.32
N ALA A 741 -0.54 18.17 -6.22
CA ALA A 741 -0.77 16.77 -5.88
C ALA A 741 0.31 16.24 -4.91
N MET A 742 1.59 16.53 -5.20
CA MET A 742 2.70 16.05 -4.37
C MET A 742 2.79 16.78 -3.03
N ASN A 743 2.47 18.08 -3.01
CA ASN A 743 2.41 18.82 -1.75
C ASN A 743 1.31 18.28 -0.84
N ARG A 744 0.15 17.90 -1.41
CA ARG A 744 -0.92 17.28 -0.65
C ARG A 744 -0.51 15.91 -0.09
N TRP A 745 0.15 15.08 -0.89
CA TRP A 745 0.69 13.80 -0.43
C TRP A 745 1.75 13.97 0.67
N LEU A 746 2.61 14.98 0.56
CA LEU A 746 3.62 15.28 1.58
C LEU A 746 3.00 15.78 2.89
N GLN A 747 1.77 16.30 2.90
CA GLN A 747 1.10 16.71 4.15
C GLN A 747 0.84 15.55 5.10
N ASP A 748 0.79 14.30 4.60
CA ASP A 748 0.67 13.11 5.44
C ASP A 748 1.95 12.78 6.23
N PHE A 749 3.04 13.53 6.02
CA PHE A 749 4.31 13.36 6.71
C PHE A 749 4.55 14.53 7.68
N ALA A 750 4.78 14.21 8.96
CA ALA A 750 5.24 15.22 9.94
C ALA A 750 6.64 15.75 9.56
N TYR A 751 7.50 14.85 9.05
CA TYR A 751 8.85 15.18 8.59
C TYR A 751 8.94 14.97 7.08
N LYS A 752 8.94 16.08 6.32
CA LYS A 752 8.84 16.09 4.86
C LYS A 752 9.91 16.95 4.20
N ILE A 753 10.26 16.58 2.97
CA ILE A 753 11.11 17.39 2.11
C ILE A 753 10.34 18.60 1.56
N ALA A 754 11.07 19.67 1.21
CA ALA A 754 10.55 20.72 0.36
C ALA A 754 10.65 20.31 -1.11
N ILE A 755 9.61 20.61 -1.91
CA ILE A 755 9.66 20.37 -3.36
C ILE A 755 10.42 21.53 -3.99
N GLU A 756 11.67 21.30 -4.35
CA GLU A 756 12.55 22.29 -4.93
C GLU A 756 12.33 22.46 -6.45
N TRP A 757 12.65 23.62 -6.98
CA TRP A 757 12.44 23.96 -8.39
C TRP A 757 13.18 23.04 -9.38
N TRP A 758 14.33 22.49 -8.99
CA TRP A 758 15.12 21.59 -9.86
C TRP A 758 14.39 20.29 -10.22
N VAL A 759 13.42 19.85 -9.40
CA VAL A 759 12.59 18.67 -9.69
C VAL A 759 11.81 18.88 -10.98
N PHE A 760 11.21 20.05 -11.13
CA PHE A 760 10.45 20.42 -12.33
C PHE A 760 11.39 20.60 -13.55
N ALA A 761 12.55 21.23 -13.33
CA ALA A 761 13.56 21.38 -14.35
C ALA A 761 14.08 20.03 -14.86
N LEU A 762 14.41 19.10 -13.95
CA LEU A 762 14.87 17.77 -14.29
C LEU A 762 13.80 16.97 -15.04
N ALA A 763 12.56 16.97 -14.57
CA ALA A 763 11.45 16.30 -15.25
C ALA A 763 11.23 16.87 -16.66
N GLY A 764 11.29 18.19 -16.80
CA GLY A 764 11.20 18.87 -18.08
C GLY A 764 12.34 18.52 -19.03
N LEU A 765 13.59 18.48 -18.52
CA LEU A 765 14.76 18.07 -19.29
C LEU A 765 14.68 16.61 -19.75
N LEU A 766 14.23 15.71 -18.88
CA LEU A 766 14.02 14.30 -19.24
C LEU A 766 12.96 14.16 -20.34
N ALA A 767 11.81 14.80 -20.18
CA ALA A 767 10.74 14.76 -21.18
C ALA A 767 11.18 15.39 -22.51
N MET A 768 11.90 16.51 -22.47
CA MET A 768 12.49 17.17 -23.63
C MET A 768 13.52 16.27 -24.33
N GLY A 769 14.42 15.67 -23.57
CA GLY A 769 15.44 14.74 -24.08
C GLY A 769 14.82 13.56 -24.80
N VAL A 770 13.83 12.92 -24.17
CA VAL A 770 13.10 11.79 -24.75
C VAL A 770 12.36 12.20 -26.05
N ALA A 771 11.68 13.35 -26.04
CA ALA A 771 10.98 13.86 -27.21
C ALA A 771 11.98 14.16 -28.35
N LEU A 772 13.08 14.85 -28.07
CA LEU A 772 14.11 15.20 -29.08
C LEU A 772 14.80 13.94 -29.62
N LEU A 773 15.15 12.97 -28.79
CA LEU A 773 15.73 11.69 -29.25
C LEU A 773 14.79 10.96 -30.20
N THR A 774 13.50 10.87 -29.84
CA THR A 774 12.48 10.22 -30.70
C THR A 774 12.32 10.93 -32.03
N VAL A 775 12.26 12.27 -32.05
CA VAL A 775 12.13 13.11 -33.25
C VAL A 775 13.40 13.05 -34.10
N SER A 776 14.57 13.12 -33.47
CA SER A 776 15.87 13.14 -34.15
C SER A 776 16.09 11.86 -34.95
N PHE A 777 15.74 10.69 -34.37
CA PHE A 777 15.90 9.41 -35.06
C PHE A 777 15.20 9.37 -36.40
N GLN A 778 13.94 9.83 -36.49
CA GLN A 778 13.18 9.87 -37.74
C GLN A 778 13.65 11.00 -38.69
N SER A 779 14.00 12.15 -38.11
CA SER A 779 14.45 13.31 -38.92
C SER A 779 15.80 13.07 -39.58
N VAL A 780 16.74 12.42 -38.86
CA VAL A 780 18.05 12.01 -39.43
C VAL A 780 17.85 10.98 -40.55
N LYS A 781 16.98 9.99 -40.35
CA LYS A 781 16.65 9.02 -41.41
C LYS A 781 16.12 9.70 -42.64
N ALA A 782 15.26 10.70 -42.49
CA ALA A 782 14.73 11.50 -43.62
C ALA A 782 15.80 12.37 -44.27
N ALA A 783 16.66 13.02 -43.49
CA ALA A 783 17.74 13.85 -43.98
C ALA A 783 18.81 13.05 -44.75
N LEU A 784 18.99 11.78 -44.46
CA LEU A 784 19.92 10.87 -45.13
C LEU A 784 19.33 10.26 -46.41
N MET A 785 18.05 10.43 -46.73
CA MET A 785 17.45 9.97 -47.99
C MET A 785 18.05 10.66 -49.19
N ASN A 786 18.15 9.92 -50.35
CA ASN A 786 18.69 10.46 -51.57
C ASN A 786 17.74 11.55 -52.16
N PRO A 787 18.23 12.79 -52.37
CA PRO A 787 17.41 13.89 -52.88
C PRO A 787 16.73 13.58 -54.22
N VAL A 788 17.39 12.84 -55.09
CA VAL A 788 16.87 12.47 -56.42
C VAL A 788 15.61 11.62 -56.34
N THR A 789 15.60 10.64 -55.39
CA THR A 789 14.43 9.80 -55.17
C THR A 789 13.30 10.59 -54.52
N SER A 790 13.65 11.59 -53.65
CA SER A 790 12.67 12.45 -52.96
C SER A 790 11.95 13.42 -53.91
N LEU A 791 12.57 13.85 -55.00
CA LEU A 791 12.02 14.73 -56.01
C LEU A 791 11.28 13.99 -57.14
N ARG A 792 11.63 12.69 -57.38
CA ARG A 792 11.02 11.86 -58.44
C ARG A 792 9.73 11.13 -57.97
N SER A 793 9.39 11.13 -56.67
CA SER A 793 8.16 10.51 -56.18
C SER A 793 6.93 11.33 -56.59
N GLU A 794 6.21 10.89 -57.63
CA GLU A 794 4.87 11.35 -57.98
C GLU A 794 3.80 10.88 -56.94
#